data_4952401a8383e0073e91c5ca6e02746f
#
_entry.id   4952401a8383e0073e91c5ca6e02746f
#
_cell.length_a   1.000
_cell.length_b   1.000
_cell.length_c   1.000
_cell.angle_alpha   90.00
_cell.angle_beta   90.00
_cell.angle_gamma   90.00
#
_symmetry.space_group_name_H-M   'P 1'
#
loop_
_entity.id
_entity.type
_entity.pdbx_description
1 polymer ?
#
loop_
_entity_poly.entity_id
_entity_poly.type
_entity_poly.pdbx_seq_one_letter_code
_entity_poly.pdbx_strand_id
1 'polypeptide(L)'
;MQILRRSCIWRKIAGGDRPAGRNMTKKKDQNITERETTMEIAAKYAPQQIEQKWYDYWMEHGFFHSVPDAREPYTIVIPPPNVTGVLHMGHMLNETIQDVLVRRARMQGKNACWVPGTDHASIATEAKVVAKLKAEGIDKGSLTREEFLKHAWEWKEKHGGIILSQLRRLGASCDWERTKFTMDPALSRSVIKVFVDLYNKGKIYRGVRMVNWDPAALTALSDEEVIHRESQGKLYYLRYMIEGTADYLVVATTRPETILGDTALCVNPNDPRYRHLPADARVIVPLVNRSVPVIRDEYVDIEFGTGALKVTPAHDVNDYMLGEKYGLETIDIFNDDGTLNAHGAQYAGMDRFDVRRQIETDLAEAGLLEKVEPYTNQVGYSERTNVPIEPKLSMQWFLKMEELARPALKAVMEDTVRLVPAKFKNTYRYWMENVKDWCISRQLWWGQQIPAYYLPEGGYVVAETPEEALEAAREKTGNPSLSPADLRQDPDVLDTWFSSWLWPISVFDGINNPENDEIKYYYPTNDLVTGPDILFFWVARMIIAGYEYRGEKPFGSVYLTGIVRDKLRRKMSKSLGNSPDPIELIDRYGADGVRVAMLLCSAAGSDLLFDESLCEQGRNFGNKIWNAYRLVQGWQVDEQLAQCEGNRLAVEWFDAILDRTLASVEADFAAYRISEALMQLYKLFWDEFSGWYLEMVKPAYQQPTDRATLDATLGFFDKLLRVLHPFMPFLTEELWQNIAPRKDGESLMMSRLPEVKCECGEGSGSRDAGAEGLLAGAELLKEAVSGVRNIRKEHNLPNKEALELCVIADENYPAAFAPLLEKMANLSAVRTVGEKLPDAAAFVVKTTQYFVPLPGKIDAAEELPKLEAELEYLEGFLASVNKKLSNERFVQSAPEKVVANERAKQADAEAKIAALRERIAALK
;
A
#
# COMPACT_ATOMS: atom_id res chain seq x y z
N MET A 1 -19.45 -24.73 -37.02
CA MET A 1 -20.81 -24.78 -37.58
C MET A 1 -21.72 -25.41 -36.52
N GLN A 2 -22.75 -24.68 -36.08
CA GLN A 2 -23.72 -25.05 -35.03
C GLN A 2 -23.11 -25.32 -33.64
N ILE A 3 -23.22 -24.40 -32.65
CA ILE A 3 -24.40 -24.11 -31.85
C ILE A 3 -24.29 -22.68 -31.32
N LEU A 4 -25.14 -21.81 -31.84
CA LEU A 4 -25.53 -20.54 -31.23
C LEU A 4 -27.05 -20.55 -31.16
N ARG A 5 -27.62 -19.98 -30.09
CA ARG A 5 -29.02 -19.61 -29.81
C ARG A 5 -29.69 -20.40 -28.71
N ARG A 6 -29.76 -19.75 -27.56
CA ARG A 6 -30.98 -19.70 -26.72
C ARG A 6 -30.99 -18.37 -25.96
N SER A 7 -31.61 -17.41 -26.57
CA SER A 7 -32.17 -16.23 -25.91
C SER A 7 -33.67 -16.19 -26.25
N CYS A 8 -34.48 -15.65 -25.33
CA CYS A 8 -35.88 -15.23 -25.49
C CYS A 8 -36.93 -16.33 -25.56
N ILE A 9 -37.65 -16.54 -24.45
CA ILE A 9 -39.10 -16.73 -24.43
C ILE A 9 -39.62 -16.28 -23.05
N TRP A 10 -40.28 -15.14 -23.01
CA TRP A 10 -41.53 -14.92 -22.27
C TRP A 10 -42.20 -13.71 -22.87
N ARG A 11 -43.20 -14.02 -23.73
CA ARG A 11 -44.22 -13.06 -24.17
C ARG A 11 -45.54 -13.74 -24.21
N LYS A 12 -46.56 -13.06 -23.64
CA LYS A 12 -48.01 -13.12 -23.89
C LYS A 12 -48.83 -14.27 -23.31
N ILE A 13 -49.67 -13.92 -22.35
CA ILE A 13 -51.09 -14.26 -22.45
C ILE A 13 -51.88 -12.97 -22.18
N ALA A 14 -52.76 -12.65 -23.14
CA ALA A 14 -53.68 -11.52 -23.12
C ALA A 14 -55.10 -12.05 -22.89
N GLY A 15 -55.96 -11.20 -22.37
CA GLY A 15 -57.41 -11.31 -22.74
C GLY A 15 -58.34 -11.15 -21.57
N GLY A 16 -59.24 -10.18 -21.65
CA GLY A 16 -60.51 -10.24 -20.94
C GLY A 16 -61.07 -8.93 -20.37
N ASP A 17 -61.69 -8.15 -21.21
CA ASP A 17 -62.93 -7.39 -21.14
C ASP A 17 -63.20 -6.32 -20.05
N ARG A 18 -63.57 -5.16 -20.61
CA ARG A 18 -64.31 -4.07 -19.98
C ARG A 18 -65.79 -4.38 -19.90
N PRO A 19 -66.57 -3.75 -19.01
CA PRO A 19 -67.42 -2.70 -19.55
C PRO A 19 -67.52 -1.38 -18.75
N ALA A 20 -68.12 -0.44 -19.44
CA ALA A 20 -68.29 0.97 -19.26
C ALA A 20 -69.22 1.47 -18.14
N GLY A 21 -68.96 2.69 -17.72
CA GLY A 21 -69.90 3.74 -17.53
C GLY A 21 -70.31 4.20 -16.14
N ARG A 22 -69.97 5.41 -15.74
CA ARG A 22 -70.95 6.54 -15.53
C ARG A 22 -70.30 7.64 -14.67
N ASN A 23 -70.25 8.78 -15.30
CA ASN A 23 -70.41 10.18 -14.84
C ASN A 23 -70.43 10.63 -13.37
N MET A 24 -69.66 11.71 -13.22
CA MET A 24 -69.97 12.97 -12.49
C MET A 24 -70.06 12.98 -10.95
N THR A 25 -69.07 13.71 -10.35
CA THR A 25 -69.42 15.05 -9.79
C THR A 25 -68.17 15.79 -9.38
N LYS A 26 -68.11 17.08 -9.76
CA LYS A 26 -67.14 18.10 -9.34
C LYS A 26 -67.12 18.27 -7.82
N LYS A 27 -65.95 18.31 -7.17
CA LYS A 27 -65.77 19.09 -5.95
C LYS A 27 -64.30 19.57 -5.83
N LYS A 28 -64.17 20.85 -5.86
CA LYS A 28 -63.26 21.78 -5.16
C LYS A 28 -61.77 21.52 -5.18
N ASP A 29 -61.11 22.47 -5.85
CA ASP A 29 -59.74 22.85 -5.60
C ASP A 29 -59.42 22.92 -4.12
N GLN A 30 -58.50 22.07 -3.67
CA GLN A 30 -57.69 22.32 -2.52
C GLN A 30 -56.23 22.27 -3.06
N ASN A 31 -55.59 23.43 -3.05
CA ASN A 31 -54.14 23.58 -3.12
C ASN A 31 -53.54 22.69 -2.06
N ILE A 32 -53.07 21.51 -2.43
CA ILE A 32 -52.11 20.73 -1.70
C ILE A 32 -50.76 21.20 -2.28
N THR A 33 -50.12 22.13 -1.60
CA THR A 33 -48.70 22.29 -1.71
C THR A 33 -48.08 20.92 -1.50
N GLU A 34 -47.50 20.36 -2.57
CA GLU A 34 -46.63 19.17 -2.48
C GLU A 34 -45.50 19.53 -1.51
N ARG A 35 -45.64 19.11 -0.26
CA ARG A 35 -44.51 18.92 0.63
C ARG A 35 -43.71 17.79 0.01
N GLU A 36 -42.58 18.14 -0.58
CA GLU A 36 -41.51 17.19 -0.87
C GLU A 36 -41.24 16.43 0.44
N THR A 37 -41.66 15.20 0.50
CA THR A 37 -41.36 14.27 1.59
C THR A 37 -39.88 13.93 1.49
N THR A 38 -39.05 14.67 2.25
CA THR A 38 -37.71 14.19 2.57
C THR A 38 -37.86 12.83 3.22
N MET A 39 -37.32 11.78 2.58
CA MET A 39 -37.34 10.43 3.15
C MET A 39 -36.54 10.45 4.45
N GLU A 40 -37.22 10.11 5.56
CA GLU A 40 -36.58 9.99 6.86
C GLU A 40 -35.55 8.85 6.80
N ILE A 41 -34.27 9.18 7.02
CA ILE A 41 -33.21 8.15 7.00
C ILE A 41 -33.35 7.20 8.20
N ALA A 42 -32.82 5.98 8.05
CA ALA A 42 -32.89 4.95 9.10
C ALA A 42 -32.31 5.42 10.44
N ALA A 43 -32.90 4.95 11.54
CA ALA A 43 -32.48 5.33 12.90
C ALA A 43 -31.02 4.97 13.22
N LYS A 44 -30.44 3.97 12.54
CA LYS A 44 -29.05 3.54 12.68
C LYS A 44 -28.40 3.39 11.33
N TYR A 45 -27.15 3.73 11.24
CA TYR A 45 -26.32 3.42 10.09
C TYR A 45 -26.13 1.92 9.93
N ALA A 46 -26.50 1.38 8.77
CA ALA A 46 -26.40 -0.03 8.44
C ALA A 46 -25.69 -0.21 7.08
N PRO A 47 -24.36 -0.30 7.05
CA PRO A 47 -23.56 -0.37 5.82
C PRO A 47 -24.06 -1.45 4.85
N GLN A 48 -24.39 -2.64 5.36
CA GLN A 48 -24.81 -3.79 4.55
C GLN A 48 -26.07 -3.53 3.71
N GLN A 49 -26.89 -2.54 4.08
CA GLN A 49 -28.09 -2.17 3.35
C GLN A 49 -27.84 -1.17 2.22
N ILE A 50 -26.73 -0.41 2.30
CA ILE A 50 -26.47 0.69 1.37
C ILE A 50 -25.31 0.39 0.41
N GLU A 51 -24.33 -0.44 0.82
CA GLU A 51 -23.13 -0.71 0.04
C GLU A 51 -23.45 -1.34 -1.31
N GLN A 52 -24.24 -2.43 -1.33
CA GLN A 52 -24.63 -3.09 -2.57
C GLN A 52 -25.50 -2.19 -3.44
N LYS A 53 -26.47 -1.48 -2.84
CA LYS A 53 -27.36 -0.53 -3.53
C LYS A 53 -26.55 0.51 -4.33
N TRP A 54 -25.58 1.17 -3.72
CA TRP A 54 -24.80 2.21 -4.38
C TRP A 54 -23.78 1.65 -5.35
N TYR A 55 -23.20 0.49 -5.04
CA TYR A 55 -22.27 -0.14 -5.97
C TYR A 55 -22.98 -0.54 -7.28
N ASP A 56 -24.17 -1.15 -7.19
CA ASP A 56 -24.98 -1.51 -8.35
C ASP A 56 -25.40 -0.25 -9.13
N TYR A 57 -25.84 0.81 -8.43
CA TYR A 57 -26.19 2.09 -9.04
C TYR A 57 -25.02 2.69 -9.86
N TRP A 58 -23.82 2.71 -9.29
CA TRP A 58 -22.64 3.22 -9.99
C TRP A 58 -22.26 2.36 -11.21
N MET A 59 -22.43 1.05 -11.10
CA MET A 59 -22.20 0.12 -12.21
C MET A 59 -23.23 0.29 -13.33
N GLU A 60 -24.50 0.39 -12.99
CA GLU A 60 -25.60 0.55 -13.96
C GLU A 60 -25.47 1.86 -14.77
N HIS A 61 -24.97 2.92 -14.15
CA HIS A 61 -24.75 4.22 -14.80
C HIS A 61 -23.37 4.34 -15.47
N GLY A 62 -22.52 3.33 -15.38
CA GLY A 62 -21.20 3.32 -16.02
C GLY A 62 -20.22 4.38 -15.50
N PHE A 63 -20.35 4.85 -14.24
CA PHE A 63 -19.54 5.94 -13.70
C PHE A 63 -18.06 5.59 -13.56
N PHE A 64 -17.72 4.30 -13.59
CA PHE A 64 -16.32 3.84 -13.51
C PHE A 64 -15.67 3.75 -14.90
N HIS A 65 -16.47 3.69 -15.97
CA HIS A 65 -15.98 3.51 -17.33
C HIS A 65 -15.38 4.80 -17.89
N SER A 66 -14.24 4.69 -18.55
CA SER A 66 -13.50 5.78 -19.16
C SER A 66 -13.28 5.50 -20.65
N VAL A 67 -13.55 6.51 -21.47
CA VAL A 67 -13.18 6.55 -22.89
C VAL A 67 -12.40 7.83 -23.17
N PRO A 68 -11.43 7.82 -24.10
CA PRO A 68 -10.70 9.03 -24.47
C PRO A 68 -11.63 10.18 -24.86
N ASP A 69 -11.46 11.36 -24.23
CA ASP A 69 -12.22 12.57 -24.51
C ASP A 69 -11.35 13.82 -24.36
N ALA A 70 -11.94 15.02 -24.28
CA ALA A 70 -11.21 16.28 -24.18
C ALA A 70 -10.72 16.63 -22.75
N ARG A 71 -11.11 15.85 -21.73
CA ARG A 71 -10.67 16.05 -20.34
C ARG A 71 -9.23 15.59 -20.17
N GLU A 72 -8.54 16.15 -19.19
CA GLU A 72 -7.25 15.65 -18.74
C GLU A 72 -7.39 14.21 -18.21
N PRO A 73 -6.63 13.23 -18.75
CA PRO A 73 -6.67 11.87 -18.23
C PRO A 73 -6.04 11.77 -16.83
N TYR A 74 -6.59 10.91 -16.00
CA TYR A 74 -5.95 10.46 -14.78
C TYR A 74 -6.01 8.94 -14.73
N THR A 75 -4.87 8.31 -14.93
CA THR A 75 -4.79 6.87 -15.13
C THR A 75 -3.98 6.20 -14.03
N ILE A 76 -4.52 5.15 -13.46
CA ILE A 76 -3.81 4.19 -12.60
C ILE A 76 -4.00 2.79 -13.19
N VAL A 77 -2.94 1.99 -13.20
CA VAL A 77 -3.01 0.55 -13.45
C VAL A 77 -2.81 -0.18 -12.14
N ILE A 78 -3.72 -1.10 -11.82
CA ILE A 78 -3.63 -1.87 -10.58
C ILE A 78 -2.35 -2.72 -10.56
N PRO A 79 -1.65 -2.89 -9.44
CA PRO A 79 -0.74 -4.02 -9.28
C PRO A 79 -1.55 -5.31 -9.37
N PRO A 80 -1.47 -6.07 -10.49
CA PRO A 80 -2.40 -7.17 -10.72
C PRO A 80 -2.19 -8.27 -9.69
N PRO A 81 -3.19 -8.56 -8.81
CA PRO A 81 -3.03 -9.60 -7.80
C PRO A 81 -2.83 -10.99 -8.43
N ASN A 82 -1.93 -11.77 -7.84
CA ASN A 82 -1.66 -13.14 -8.23
C ASN A 82 -2.90 -14.04 -8.02
N VAL A 83 -3.26 -14.85 -9.01
CA VAL A 83 -4.39 -15.80 -8.91
C VAL A 83 -4.11 -17.00 -8.00
N THR A 84 -3.34 -16.80 -6.94
CA THR A 84 -2.92 -17.82 -5.97
C THR A 84 -3.89 -18.00 -4.79
N GLY A 85 -4.91 -17.15 -4.68
CA GLY A 85 -5.89 -17.22 -3.59
C GLY A 85 -6.73 -15.95 -3.47
N VAL A 86 -7.16 -15.64 -2.25
CA VAL A 86 -7.98 -14.45 -1.91
C VAL A 86 -7.07 -13.27 -1.52
N LEU A 87 -7.58 -12.05 -1.53
CA LEU A 87 -6.86 -10.85 -1.08
C LEU A 87 -6.59 -10.90 0.45
N HIS A 88 -5.63 -10.11 0.90
CA HIS A 88 -5.27 -9.93 2.31
C HIS A 88 -5.21 -8.43 2.65
N MET A 89 -5.00 -8.09 3.94
CA MET A 89 -5.04 -6.70 4.41
C MET A 89 -4.06 -5.75 3.70
N GLY A 90 -2.93 -6.25 3.18
CA GLY A 90 -2.02 -5.44 2.36
C GLY A 90 -2.64 -4.98 1.04
N HIS A 91 -3.47 -5.83 0.41
CA HIS A 91 -4.23 -5.42 -0.78
C HIS A 91 -5.32 -4.41 -0.40
N MET A 92 -6.00 -4.58 0.76
CA MET A 92 -7.00 -3.61 1.22
C MET A 92 -6.40 -2.21 1.36
N LEU A 93 -5.18 -2.11 1.93
CA LEU A 93 -4.46 -0.83 2.02
C LEU A 93 -4.14 -0.26 0.64
N ASN A 94 -3.52 -1.07 -0.21
CA ASN A 94 -3.05 -0.65 -1.53
C ASN A 94 -4.21 -0.14 -2.40
N GLU A 95 -5.28 -0.94 -2.49
CA GLU A 95 -6.43 -0.64 -3.34
C GLU A 95 -7.27 0.53 -2.80
N THR A 96 -7.33 0.70 -1.47
CA THR A 96 -7.99 1.87 -0.87
C THR A 96 -7.27 3.16 -1.23
N ILE A 97 -5.93 3.17 -1.21
CA ILE A 97 -5.14 4.35 -1.60
C ILE A 97 -5.40 4.70 -3.08
N GLN A 98 -5.36 3.70 -3.97
CA GLN A 98 -5.64 3.90 -5.40
C GLN A 98 -7.05 4.47 -5.61
N ASP A 99 -8.07 3.89 -4.96
CA ASP A 99 -9.44 4.33 -5.10
C ASP A 99 -9.65 5.78 -4.60
N VAL A 100 -8.99 6.16 -3.51
CA VAL A 100 -9.01 7.55 -3.01
C VAL A 100 -8.48 8.51 -4.08
N LEU A 101 -7.35 8.19 -4.68
CA LEU A 101 -6.73 9.03 -5.72
C LEU A 101 -7.62 9.11 -6.98
N VAL A 102 -8.15 7.98 -7.42
CA VAL A 102 -9.01 7.90 -8.60
C VAL A 102 -10.34 8.63 -8.40
N ARG A 103 -11.02 8.44 -7.26
CA ARG A 103 -12.27 9.16 -6.94
C ARG A 103 -12.04 10.65 -6.84
N ARG A 104 -10.93 11.06 -6.18
CA ARG A 104 -10.55 12.47 -6.10
C ARG A 104 -10.31 13.07 -7.48
N ALA A 105 -9.56 12.42 -8.35
CA ALA A 105 -9.31 12.87 -9.72
C ALA A 105 -10.62 13.02 -10.52
N ARG A 106 -11.55 12.07 -10.39
CA ARG A 106 -12.88 12.14 -11.02
C ARG A 106 -13.65 13.35 -10.51
N MET A 107 -13.65 13.61 -9.20
CA MET A 107 -14.28 14.78 -8.60
C MET A 107 -13.57 16.12 -8.93
N GLN A 108 -12.29 16.09 -9.33
CA GLN A 108 -11.59 17.23 -9.92
C GLN A 108 -11.99 17.44 -11.39
N GLY A 109 -12.77 16.55 -11.97
CA GLY A 109 -13.30 16.60 -13.34
C GLY A 109 -12.34 16.06 -14.37
N LYS A 110 -11.32 15.31 -13.97
CA LYS A 110 -10.47 14.57 -14.89
C LYS A 110 -11.20 13.34 -15.44
N ASN A 111 -10.71 12.82 -16.55
CA ASN A 111 -11.18 11.53 -17.07
C ASN A 111 -10.38 10.44 -16.38
N ALA A 112 -10.95 9.91 -15.29
CA ALA A 112 -10.28 8.94 -14.43
C ALA A 112 -10.46 7.52 -14.96
N CYS A 113 -9.35 6.84 -15.26
CA CYS A 113 -9.28 5.46 -15.72
C CYS A 113 -8.46 4.62 -14.73
N TRP A 114 -9.09 3.69 -14.04
CA TRP A 114 -8.41 2.73 -13.16
C TRP A 114 -8.55 1.32 -13.72
N VAL A 115 -7.47 0.81 -14.32
CA VAL A 115 -7.48 -0.49 -15.03
C VAL A 115 -7.27 -1.63 -14.04
N PRO A 116 -8.27 -2.50 -13.81
CA PRO A 116 -8.13 -3.68 -12.99
C PRO A 116 -7.54 -4.86 -13.76
N GLY A 117 -6.99 -5.83 -13.02
CA GLY A 117 -6.54 -7.09 -13.62
C GLY A 117 -6.00 -8.07 -12.61
N THR A 118 -5.51 -9.21 -13.11
CA THR A 118 -4.90 -10.27 -12.32
C THR A 118 -3.67 -10.82 -13.03
N ASP A 119 -2.70 -11.32 -12.24
CA ASP A 119 -1.45 -11.90 -12.74
C ASP A 119 -1.52 -13.43 -12.66
N HIS A 120 -1.02 -14.10 -13.71
CA HIS A 120 -0.95 -15.55 -13.78
C HIS A 120 0.06 -16.16 -12.78
N ALA A 121 1.06 -15.39 -12.37
CA ALA A 121 2.03 -15.71 -11.31
C ALA A 121 2.67 -17.08 -11.45
N SER A 122 3.21 -17.37 -12.62
CA SER A 122 3.83 -18.64 -13.06
C SER A 122 4.09 -19.70 -11.97
N ILE A 123 5.22 -19.61 -11.26
CA ILE A 123 5.65 -20.59 -10.24
C ILE A 123 4.62 -20.72 -9.14
N ALA A 124 4.12 -19.58 -8.63
CA ALA A 124 3.25 -19.58 -7.46
C ALA A 124 1.89 -20.22 -7.74
N THR A 125 1.32 -20.00 -8.93
CA THR A 125 0.06 -20.62 -9.35
C THR A 125 0.25 -22.08 -9.70
N GLU A 126 1.31 -22.43 -10.45
CA GLU A 126 1.61 -23.83 -10.77
C GLU A 126 1.78 -24.66 -9.51
N ALA A 127 2.52 -24.18 -8.52
CA ALA A 127 2.69 -24.86 -7.23
C ALA A 127 1.34 -25.11 -6.51
N LYS A 128 0.38 -24.16 -6.57
CA LYS A 128 -0.96 -24.34 -6.02
C LYS A 128 -1.79 -25.37 -6.76
N VAL A 129 -1.72 -25.38 -8.09
CA VAL A 129 -2.39 -26.38 -8.95
C VAL A 129 -1.83 -27.76 -8.70
N VAL A 130 -0.49 -27.92 -8.65
CA VAL A 130 0.18 -29.19 -8.33
C VAL A 130 -0.23 -29.68 -6.95
N ALA A 131 -0.26 -28.82 -5.93
CA ALA A 131 -0.69 -29.19 -4.59
C ALA A 131 -2.16 -29.66 -4.56
N LYS A 132 -3.06 -29.02 -5.32
CA LYS A 132 -4.45 -29.43 -5.50
C LYS A 132 -4.54 -30.80 -6.14
N LEU A 133 -3.85 -31.01 -7.26
CA LEU A 133 -3.84 -32.28 -7.99
C LEU A 133 -3.32 -33.42 -7.10
N LYS A 134 -2.24 -33.21 -6.37
CA LYS A 134 -1.68 -34.18 -5.42
C LYS A 134 -2.69 -34.54 -4.32
N ALA A 135 -3.45 -33.58 -3.80
CA ALA A 135 -4.51 -33.85 -2.83
C ALA A 135 -5.67 -34.65 -3.43
N GLU A 136 -5.90 -34.55 -4.74
CA GLU A 136 -6.86 -35.34 -5.51
C GLU A 136 -6.28 -36.70 -5.98
N GLY A 137 -5.01 -37.02 -5.64
CA GLY A 137 -4.34 -38.27 -6.01
C GLY A 137 -3.78 -38.30 -7.44
N ILE A 138 -3.64 -37.14 -8.07
CA ILE A 138 -3.14 -36.97 -9.44
C ILE A 138 -1.68 -36.48 -9.37
N ASP A 139 -0.75 -37.21 -9.98
CA ASP A 139 0.63 -36.77 -10.16
C ASP A 139 0.78 -35.95 -11.44
N LYS A 140 1.41 -34.76 -11.35
CA LYS A 140 1.69 -33.90 -12.53
C LYS A 140 2.45 -34.66 -13.62
N GLY A 141 3.40 -35.53 -13.25
CA GLY A 141 4.21 -36.33 -14.19
C GLY A 141 3.40 -37.33 -15.02
N SER A 142 2.16 -37.63 -14.61
CA SER A 142 1.25 -38.50 -15.37
C SER A 142 0.40 -37.76 -16.40
N LEU A 143 0.45 -36.40 -16.41
CA LEU A 143 -0.35 -35.56 -17.30
C LEU A 143 0.46 -35.06 -18.49
N THR A 144 -0.21 -34.79 -19.61
CA THR A 144 0.32 -33.94 -20.67
C THR A 144 0.25 -32.47 -20.28
N ARG A 145 1.00 -31.61 -20.97
CA ARG A 145 0.95 -30.15 -20.75
C ARG A 145 -0.50 -29.61 -20.93
N GLU A 146 -1.20 -30.05 -21.97
CA GLU A 146 -2.56 -29.60 -22.28
C GLU A 146 -3.54 -30.03 -21.20
N GLU A 147 -3.39 -31.20 -20.62
CA GLU A 147 -4.23 -31.67 -19.52
C GLU A 147 -3.96 -30.87 -18.24
N PHE A 148 -2.71 -30.61 -17.92
CA PHE A 148 -2.36 -29.76 -16.79
C PHE A 148 -2.89 -28.32 -16.96
N LEU A 149 -2.75 -27.74 -18.14
CA LEU A 149 -3.22 -26.39 -18.42
C LEU A 149 -4.73 -26.26 -18.25
N LYS A 150 -5.55 -27.28 -18.48
CA LYS A 150 -6.99 -27.25 -18.17
C LYS A 150 -7.22 -27.00 -16.68
N HIS A 151 -6.52 -27.72 -15.82
CA HIS A 151 -6.61 -27.55 -14.37
C HIS A 151 -6.11 -26.17 -13.92
N ALA A 152 -5.07 -25.63 -14.56
CA ALA A 152 -4.55 -24.29 -14.26
C ALA A 152 -5.55 -23.19 -14.68
N TRP A 153 -6.21 -23.32 -15.83
CA TRP A 153 -7.25 -22.40 -16.26
C TRP A 153 -8.49 -22.45 -15.35
N GLU A 154 -8.94 -23.64 -14.93
CA GLU A 154 -10.02 -23.79 -13.93
C GLU A 154 -9.69 -23.11 -12.61
N TRP A 155 -8.44 -23.25 -12.16
CA TRP A 155 -7.93 -22.57 -10.96
C TRP A 155 -8.00 -21.05 -11.13
N LYS A 156 -7.52 -20.52 -12.25
CA LYS A 156 -7.55 -19.07 -12.58
C LYS A 156 -8.97 -18.53 -12.59
N GLU A 157 -9.92 -19.20 -13.26
CA GLU A 157 -11.31 -18.74 -13.30
C GLU A 157 -11.90 -18.63 -11.90
N LYS A 158 -11.69 -19.62 -11.06
CA LYS A 158 -12.18 -19.63 -9.69
C LYS A 158 -11.58 -18.51 -8.86
N HIS A 159 -10.26 -18.41 -8.79
CA HIS A 159 -9.58 -17.51 -7.88
C HIS A 159 -9.54 -16.06 -8.40
N GLY A 160 -9.43 -15.85 -9.70
CA GLY A 160 -9.55 -14.53 -10.32
C GLY A 160 -10.92 -13.91 -10.08
N GLY A 161 -12.00 -14.68 -10.21
CA GLY A 161 -13.36 -14.21 -9.88
C GLY A 161 -13.53 -13.79 -8.42
N ILE A 162 -12.95 -14.54 -7.48
CA ILE A 162 -12.97 -14.18 -6.04
C ILE A 162 -12.25 -12.85 -5.80
N ILE A 163 -11.05 -12.67 -6.35
CA ILE A 163 -10.26 -11.45 -6.21
C ILE A 163 -11.05 -10.23 -6.68
N LEU A 164 -11.61 -10.27 -7.88
CA LEU A 164 -12.39 -9.17 -8.45
C LEU A 164 -13.65 -8.88 -7.62
N SER A 165 -14.29 -9.91 -7.08
CA SER A 165 -15.44 -9.76 -6.17
C SER A 165 -15.05 -9.08 -4.86
N GLN A 166 -13.88 -9.43 -4.27
CA GLN A 166 -13.38 -8.79 -3.05
C GLN A 166 -13.07 -7.30 -3.26
N LEU A 167 -12.52 -6.92 -4.42
CA LEU A 167 -12.30 -5.51 -4.77
C LEU A 167 -13.62 -4.73 -4.88
N ARG A 168 -14.65 -5.32 -5.48
CA ARG A 168 -16.00 -4.70 -5.53
C ARG A 168 -16.59 -4.52 -4.14
N ARG A 169 -16.44 -5.50 -3.27
CA ARG A 169 -16.89 -5.40 -1.87
C ARG A 169 -16.19 -4.31 -1.08
N LEU A 170 -14.91 -4.02 -1.38
CA LEU A 170 -14.16 -2.89 -0.82
C LEU A 170 -14.68 -1.53 -1.35
N GLY A 171 -15.44 -1.52 -2.43
CA GLY A 171 -15.93 -0.31 -3.09
C GLY A 171 -14.98 0.25 -4.15
N ALA A 172 -14.05 -0.56 -4.67
CA ALA A 172 -13.10 -0.13 -5.70
C ALA A 172 -13.81 0.36 -6.96
N SER A 173 -13.51 1.57 -7.42
CA SER A 173 -14.11 2.22 -8.59
C SER A 173 -13.32 1.96 -9.88
N CYS A 174 -12.92 0.70 -10.08
CA CYS A 174 -12.21 0.25 -11.26
C CYS A 174 -13.09 0.30 -12.51
N ASP A 175 -12.48 0.56 -13.66
CA ASP A 175 -13.10 0.37 -14.97
C ASP A 175 -13.16 -1.13 -15.30
N TRP A 176 -14.23 -1.79 -14.85
CA TRP A 176 -14.39 -3.24 -14.94
C TRP A 176 -14.48 -3.78 -16.36
N GLU A 177 -14.85 -2.95 -17.34
CA GLU A 177 -14.88 -3.31 -18.74
C GLU A 177 -13.47 -3.49 -19.31
N ARG A 178 -12.47 -2.87 -18.66
CA ARG A 178 -11.05 -2.98 -18.99
C ARG A 178 -10.31 -4.05 -18.20
N THR A 179 -11.02 -4.94 -17.49
CA THR A 179 -10.39 -6.02 -16.74
C THR A 179 -9.49 -6.85 -17.63
N LYS A 180 -8.21 -7.01 -17.23
CA LYS A 180 -7.18 -7.75 -17.97
C LYS A 180 -6.59 -8.88 -17.14
N PHE A 181 -6.15 -9.91 -17.82
CA PHE A 181 -5.35 -10.99 -17.25
C PHE A 181 -4.03 -11.08 -18.02
N THR A 182 -2.91 -11.23 -17.32
CA THR A 182 -1.58 -11.21 -17.97
C THR A 182 -1.37 -12.25 -19.06
N MET A 183 -2.20 -13.32 -19.09
CA MET A 183 -2.21 -14.31 -20.18
C MET A 183 -3.39 -14.15 -21.15
N ASP A 184 -4.08 -13.02 -21.17
CA ASP A 184 -5.05 -12.74 -22.24
C ASP A 184 -4.35 -12.77 -23.61
N PRO A 185 -5.04 -13.21 -24.68
CA PRO A 185 -4.40 -13.39 -25.98
C PRO A 185 -3.66 -12.17 -26.53
N ALA A 186 -4.20 -10.96 -26.34
CA ALA A 186 -3.54 -9.73 -26.79
C ALA A 186 -2.29 -9.40 -25.97
N LEU A 187 -2.34 -9.61 -24.63
CA LEU A 187 -1.20 -9.40 -23.75
C LEU A 187 -0.12 -10.44 -23.99
N SER A 188 -0.50 -11.70 -24.18
CA SER A 188 0.45 -12.77 -24.53
C SER A 188 1.18 -12.48 -25.87
N ARG A 189 0.46 -12.00 -26.90
CA ARG A 189 1.11 -11.56 -28.16
C ARG A 189 2.11 -10.43 -27.91
N SER A 190 1.77 -9.46 -27.05
CA SER A 190 2.71 -8.38 -26.69
C SER A 190 3.98 -8.93 -26.06
N VAL A 191 3.87 -9.91 -25.16
CA VAL A 191 5.02 -10.55 -24.50
C VAL A 191 5.89 -11.28 -25.52
N ILE A 192 5.28 -12.07 -26.39
CA ILE A 192 5.99 -12.81 -27.45
C ILE A 192 6.70 -11.86 -28.42
N LYS A 193 6.02 -10.82 -28.88
CA LYS A 193 6.59 -9.79 -29.76
C LYS A 193 7.80 -9.09 -29.11
N VAL A 194 7.70 -8.74 -27.83
CA VAL A 194 8.80 -8.15 -27.07
C VAL A 194 9.99 -9.10 -26.95
N PHE A 195 9.75 -10.38 -26.71
CA PHE A 195 10.83 -11.37 -26.68
C PHE A 195 11.57 -11.47 -28.04
N VAL A 196 10.83 -11.59 -29.14
CA VAL A 196 11.38 -11.66 -30.48
C VAL A 196 12.15 -10.39 -30.83
N ASP A 197 11.62 -9.22 -30.53
CA ASP A 197 12.28 -7.93 -30.77
C ASP A 197 13.59 -7.80 -29.99
N LEU A 198 13.60 -8.09 -28.69
CA LEU A 198 14.81 -8.04 -27.86
C LEU A 198 15.84 -9.10 -28.26
N TYR A 199 15.40 -10.26 -28.71
CA TYR A 199 16.28 -11.27 -29.27
C TYR A 199 16.96 -10.79 -30.57
N ASN A 200 16.21 -10.21 -31.50
CA ASN A 200 16.71 -9.67 -32.74
C ASN A 200 17.67 -8.48 -32.51
N LYS A 201 17.45 -7.69 -31.47
CA LYS A 201 18.37 -6.65 -31.01
C LYS A 201 19.63 -7.19 -30.29
N GLY A 202 19.75 -8.51 -30.11
CA GLY A 202 20.85 -9.16 -29.40
C GLY A 202 20.88 -8.91 -27.90
N LYS A 203 19.77 -8.43 -27.33
CA LYS A 203 19.59 -8.21 -25.90
C LYS A 203 19.14 -9.48 -25.17
N ILE A 204 18.41 -10.37 -25.81
CA ILE A 204 18.10 -11.71 -25.28
C ILE A 204 19.11 -12.72 -25.90
N TYR A 205 19.62 -13.59 -25.04
CA TYR A 205 20.51 -14.67 -25.44
C TYR A 205 20.21 -15.94 -24.64
N ARG A 206 20.64 -17.12 -25.20
CA ARG A 206 20.59 -18.40 -24.53
C ARG A 206 22.01 -18.84 -24.19
N GLY A 207 22.26 -19.21 -22.93
CA GLY A 207 23.58 -19.59 -22.48
C GLY A 207 23.59 -20.37 -21.17
N VAL A 208 24.72 -21.07 -20.92
CA VAL A 208 24.93 -21.70 -19.60
C VAL A 208 25.44 -20.66 -18.63
N ARG A 209 24.74 -20.53 -17.49
CA ARG A 209 25.09 -19.67 -16.36
C ARG A 209 24.80 -20.37 -15.07
N MET A 210 25.47 -19.95 -14.02
CA MET A 210 25.08 -20.30 -12.65
C MET A 210 23.76 -19.60 -12.30
N VAL A 211 22.74 -20.37 -11.97
CA VAL A 211 21.41 -19.89 -11.58
C VAL A 211 21.04 -20.40 -10.19
N ASN A 212 20.11 -19.71 -9.54
CA ASN A 212 19.47 -20.22 -8.34
C ASN A 212 18.42 -21.25 -8.78
N TRP A 213 18.58 -22.50 -8.37
CA TRP A 213 17.67 -23.59 -8.70
C TRP A 213 16.79 -23.96 -7.53
N ASP A 214 15.48 -24.09 -7.77
CA ASP A 214 14.52 -24.60 -6.80
C ASP A 214 14.30 -26.10 -7.04
N PRO A 215 14.84 -26.99 -6.19
CA PRO A 215 14.75 -28.44 -6.41
C PRO A 215 13.35 -29.02 -6.11
N ALA A 216 12.47 -28.28 -5.44
CA ALA A 216 11.09 -28.71 -5.22
C ALA A 216 10.15 -28.29 -6.36
N ALA A 217 10.38 -27.10 -6.94
CA ALA A 217 9.65 -26.63 -8.10
C ALA A 217 10.27 -27.07 -9.43
N LEU A 218 11.52 -27.60 -9.42
CA LEU A 218 12.30 -28.04 -10.59
C LEU A 218 12.47 -26.92 -11.61
N THR A 219 12.80 -25.71 -11.16
CA THR A 219 12.92 -24.52 -12.03
C THR A 219 13.96 -23.53 -11.51
N ALA A 220 14.52 -22.75 -12.45
CA ALA A 220 15.37 -21.61 -12.13
C ALA A 220 14.58 -20.49 -11.49
N LEU A 221 15.24 -19.76 -10.61
CA LEU A 221 14.76 -18.54 -9.92
C LEU A 221 15.62 -17.35 -10.29
N SER A 222 15.07 -16.15 -10.24
CA SER A 222 15.85 -14.91 -10.26
C SER A 222 16.52 -14.70 -8.88
N ASP A 223 17.58 -13.90 -8.84
CA ASP A 223 18.29 -13.57 -7.58
C ASP A 223 17.34 -12.96 -6.53
N GLU A 224 16.37 -12.16 -6.97
CA GLU A 224 15.39 -11.49 -6.13
C GLU A 224 14.34 -12.45 -5.50
N GLU A 225 14.12 -13.64 -6.09
CA GLU A 225 13.21 -14.68 -5.57
C GLU A 225 13.85 -15.54 -4.48
N VAL A 226 15.11 -15.24 -4.10
CA VAL A 226 15.85 -15.94 -3.06
C VAL A 226 15.85 -15.15 -1.76
N ILE A 227 15.26 -15.72 -0.71
CA ILE A 227 15.23 -15.12 0.63
C ILE A 227 16.35 -15.71 1.46
N HIS A 228 17.32 -14.88 1.85
CA HIS A 228 18.38 -15.30 2.75
C HIS A 228 17.89 -15.31 4.20
N ARG A 229 18.13 -16.43 4.88
CA ARG A 229 17.74 -16.65 6.29
C ARG A 229 18.92 -17.15 7.08
N GLU A 230 19.03 -16.64 8.29
CA GLU A 230 19.95 -17.19 9.26
C GLU A 230 19.56 -18.62 9.63
N SER A 231 20.45 -19.55 9.43
CA SER A 231 20.25 -20.98 9.65
C SER A 231 21.35 -21.55 10.51
N GLN A 232 20.94 -22.34 11.50
CA GLN A 232 21.87 -23.07 12.35
C GLN A 232 22.36 -24.30 11.61
N GLY A 233 23.65 -24.40 11.40
CA GLY A 233 24.31 -25.47 10.70
C GLY A 233 25.59 -25.93 11.42
N LYS A 234 26.43 -26.60 10.68
CA LYS A 234 27.75 -27.04 11.14
C LYS A 234 28.83 -26.57 10.16
N LEU A 235 30.02 -26.31 10.69
CA LEU A 235 31.22 -26.09 9.91
C LEU A 235 32.11 -27.31 10.08
N TYR A 236 32.45 -27.93 8.95
CA TYR A 236 33.22 -29.18 8.87
C TYR A 236 34.64 -28.86 8.46
N TYR A 237 35.63 -29.32 9.19
CA TYR A 237 37.05 -29.17 8.88
C TYR A 237 37.57 -30.49 8.33
N LEU A 238 37.94 -30.50 7.03
CA LEU A 238 38.26 -31.68 6.26
C LEU A 238 39.72 -31.70 5.87
N ARG A 239 40.35 -32.87 5.94
CA ARG A 239 41.73 -33.09 5.55
C ARG A 239 41.81 -33.51 4.07
N TYR A 240 42.50 -32.74 3.25
CA TYR A 240 42.84 -33.04 1.90
C TYR A 240 44.31 -33.45 1.88
N MET A 241 44.59 -34.73 1.69
CA MET A 241 45.97 -35.27 1.67
C MET A 241 46.74 -34.69 0.48
N ILE A 242 47.97 -34.20 0.72
CA ILE A 242 48.86 -33.75 -0.36
C ILE A 242 49.39 -34.97 -1.06
N GLU A 243 49.24 -35.00 -2.39
CA GLU A 243 49.57 -36.16 -3.22
C GLU A 243 51.07 -36.56 -3.05
N GLY A 244 51.30 -37.87 -2.80
CA GLY A 244 52.66 -38.44 -2.64
C GLY A 244 53.30 -38.11 -1.27
N THR A 245 52.61 -37.51 -0.31
CA THR A 245 53.11 -37.23 1.03
C THR A 245 52.16 -37.75 2.11
N ALA A 246 52.58 -37.64 3.39
CA ALA A 246 51.74 -37.89 4.55
C ALA A 246 51.07 -36.61 5.13
N ASP A 247 51.40 -35.47 4.51
CA ASP A 247 50.88 -34.15 4.93
C ASP A 247 49.51 -33.88 4.30
N TYR A 248 48.79 -32.91 4.85
CA TYR A 248 47.45 -32.54 4.40
C TYR A 248 47.18 -31.04 4.54
N LEU A 249 46.21 -30.54 3.76
CA LEU A 249 45.60 -29.24 3.93
C LEU A 249 44.25 -29.40 4.57
N VAL A 250 43.93 -28.46 5.48
CA VAL A 250 42.58 -28.46 6.12
C VAL A 250 41.72 -27.40 5.47
N VAL A 251 40.54 -27.83 5.05
CA VAL A 251 39.47 -26.97 4.46
C VAL A 251 38.28 -26.91 5.39
N ALA A 252 37.67 -25.73 5.57
CA ALA A 252 36.44 -25.58 6.32
C ALA A 252 35.27 -25.37 5.36
N THR A 253 34.19 -26.16 5.51
CA THR A 253 33.01 -26.05 4.65
C THR A 253 31.71 -26.26 5.45
N THR A 254 30.65 -25.58 5.05
CA THR A 254 29.28 -25.81 5.56
C THR A 254 28.53 -26.86 4.71
N ARG A 255 29.09 -27.25 3.56
CA ARG A 255 28.48 -28.14 2.56
C ARG A 255 29.40 -29.33 2.23
N PRO A 256 29.61 -30.24 3.18
CA PRO A 256 30.52 -31.37 2.95
C PRO A 256 30.05 -32.31 1.82
N GLU A 257 28.76 -32.35 1.52
CA GLU A 257 28.23 -33.15 0.41
C GLU A 257 28.79 -32.71 -0.97
N THR A 258 29.18 -31.43 -1.13
CA THR A 258 29.68 -30.92 -2.42
C THR A 258 31.13 -31.25 -2.71
N ILE A 259 31.92 -31.78 -1.74
CA ILE A 259 33.32 -32.15 -1.96
C ILE A 259 33.50 -33.16 -3.10
N LEU A 260 32.48 -33.99 -3.34
CA LEU A 260 32.48 -34.97 -4.39
C LEU A 260 32.66 -34.36 -5.81
N GLY A 261 32.31 -33.08 -5.96
CA GLY A 261 32.48 -32.29 -7.18
C GLY A 261 33.71 -31.35 -7.17
N ASP A 262 34.58 -31.41 -6.16
CA ASP A 262 35.74 -30.51 -6.07
C ASP A 262 36.74 -30.78 -7.21
N THR A 263 37.24 -29.71 -7.83
CA THR A 263 38.18 -29.77 -8.92
C THR A 263 39.48 -28.99 -8.67
N ALA A 264 39.56 -28.25 -7.54
CA ALA A 264 40.78 -27.64 -7.03
C ALA A 264 40.66 -27.33 -5.53
N LEU A 265 41.82 -27.11 -4.88
CA LEU A 265 41.88 -26.25 -3.70
C LEU A 265 42.47 -24.89 -4.06
N CYS A 266 41.99 -23.83 -3.41
CA CYS A 266 42.52 -22.48 -3.60
C CYS A 266 43.15 -21.95 -2.31
N VAL A 267 44.34 -21.34 -2.41
CA VAL A 267 45.00 -20.68 -1.31
C VAL A 267 45.44 -19.26 -1.71
N ASN A 268 45.54 -18.34 -0.76
CA ASN A 268 46.00 -17.00 -1.06
C ASN A 268 47.55 -17.04 -1.29
N PRO A 269 48.07 -16.47 -2.41
CA PRO A 269 49.52 -16.47 -2.68
C PRO A 269 50.35 -15.79 -1.65
N ASN A 270 49.78 -14.87 -0.86
CA ASN A 270 50.41 -14.13 0.19
C ASN A 270 50.35 -14.79 1.59
N ASP A 271 49.60 -15.92 1.69
CA ASP A 271 49.43 -16.61 2.98
C ASP A 271 50.72 -17.36 3.35
N PRO A 272 51.37 -17.00 4.49
CA PRO A 272 52.61 -17.64 4.91
C PRO A 272 52.46 -19.13 5.23
N ARG A 273 51.27 -19.59 5.57
CA ARG A 273 50.98 -20.98 5.90
C ARG A 273 51.19 -21.91 4.71
N TYR A 274 51.01 -21.43 3.46
CA TYR A 274 50.99 -22.23 2.23
C TYR A 274 52.14 -21.88 1.26
N ARG A 275 53.09 -21.03 1.65
CA ARG A 275 54.26 -20.64 0.83
C ARG A 275 55.19 -21.82 0.51
N HIS A 276 55.19 -22.86 1.37
CA HIS A 276 56.04 -24.03 1.22
C HIS A 276 55.54 -25.00 0.14
N LEU A 277 54.28 -24.86 -0.28
CA LEU A 277 53.75 -25.75 -1.30
C LEU A 277 54.37 -25.54 -2.68
N PRO A 278 54.75 -26.60 -3.40
CA PRO A 278 55.20 -26.48 -4.80
C PRO A 278 54.17 -25.80 -5.72
N ALA A 279 54.63 -25.21 -6.81
CA ALA A 279 53.74 -24.54 -7.76
C ALA A 279 52.75 -25.53 -8.44
N ASP A 280 53.14 -26.78 -8.53
CA ASP A 280 52.39 -27.90 -9.09
C ASP A 280 51.76 -28.82 -8.01
N ALA A 281 51.64 -28.33 -6.79
CA ALA A 281 51.07 -29.08 -5.69
C ALA A 281 49.69 -29.59 -6.04
N ARG A 282 49.41 -30.85 -5.68
CA ARG A 282 48.11 -31.50 -5.84
C ARG A 282 47.64 -32.10 -4.54
N VAL A 283 46.33 -32.18 -4.39
CA VAL A 283 45.70 -32.80 -3.20
C VAL A 283 44.70 -33.85 -3.63
N ILE A 284 44.42 -34.79 -2.76
CA ILE A 284 43.44 -35.85 -2.97
C ILE A 284 42.11 -35.45 -2.35
N VAL A 285 41.06 -35.40 -3.17
CA VAL A 285 39.68 -35.13 -2.70
C VAL A 285 39.20 -36.30 -1.84
N PRO A 286 38.75 -36.05 -0.62
CA PRO A 286 38.25 -37.06 0.32
C PRO A 286 37.20 -37.96 -0.32
N LEU A 287 37.17 -39.22 0.06
CA LEU A 287 36.20 -40.27 -0.31
C LEU A 287 36.20 -40.68 -1.79
N VAL A 288 36.44 -39.77 -2.75
CA VAL A 288 36.47 -40.07 -4.20
C VAL A 288 37.89 -40.30 -4.74
N ASN A 289 38.90 -40.02 -3.93
CA ASN A 289 40.31 -40.22 -4.24
C ASN A 289 40.77 -39.55 -5.58
N ARG A 290 40.13 -38.46 -5.99
CA ARG A 290 40.50 -37.68 -7.20
C ARG A 290 41.64 -36.73 -6.85
N SER A 291 42.70 -36.72 -7.65
CA SER A 291 43.81 -35.76 -7.55
C SER A 291 43.41 -34.47 -8.25
N VAL A 292 43.50 -33.33 -7.51
CA VAL A 292 43.17 -32.00 -8.02
C VAL A 292 44.29 -30.98 -7.68
N PRO A 293 44.49 -29.93 -8.50
CA PRO A 293 45.54 -28.94 -8.29
C PRO A 293 45.25 -28.04 -7.09
N VAL A 294 46.31 -27.49 -6.49
CA VAL A 294 46.25 -26.35 -5.56
C VAL A 294 46.51 -25.06 -6.34
N ILE A 295 45.45 -24.28 -6.60
CA ILE A 295 45.54 -22.99 -7.29
C ILE A 295 45.82 -21.87 -6.30
N ARG A 296 46.27 -20.71 -6.80
CA ARG A 296 46.62 -19.55 -5.95
C ARG A 296 45.84 -18.34 -6.43
N ASP A 297 45.01 -17.77 -5.52
CA ASP A 297 44.20 -16.60 -5.83
C ASP A 297 44.03 -15.69 -4.60
N GLU A 298 44.10 -14.38 -4.81
CA GLU A 298 43.91 -13.37 -3.78
C GLU A 298 42.45 -13.31 -3.29
N TYR A 299 41.52 -14.00 -3.99
CA TYR A 299 40.13 -14.14 -3.57
C TYR A 299 40.00 -14.77 -2.17
N VAL A 300 40.90 -15.70 -1.82
CA VAL A 300 40.86 -16.38 -0.50
C VAL A 300 41.29 -15.42 0.59
N ASP A 301 40.43 -15.17 1.56
CA ASP A 301 40.73 -14.37 2.74
C ASP A 301 41.66 -15.16 3.68
N ILE A 302 42.84 -14.58 3.97
CA ILE A 302 43.87 -15.15 4.84
C ILE A 302 43.39 -15.28 6.29
N GLU A 303 42.56 -14.34 6.73
CA GLU A 303 42.07 -14.27 8.11
C GLU A 303 40.83 -15.15 8.34
N PHE A 304 40.18 -15.64 7.26
CA PHE A 304 38.98 -16.44 7.38
C PHE A 304 39.28 -17.96 7.39
N GLY A 305 38.82 -18.65 8.41
CA GLY A 305 38.92 -20.10 8.55
C GLY A 305 40.36 -20.62 8.49
N THR A 306 40.59 -21.61 7.63
CA THR A 306 41.90 -22.23 7.44
C THR A 306 42.77 -21.51 6.40
N GLY A 307 42.21 -20.55 5.63
CA GLY A 307 42.89 -19.91 4.52
C GLY A 307 43.08 -20.83 3.30
N ALA A 308 42.47 -22.02 3.31
CA ALA A 308 42.36 -22.91 2.16
C ALA A 308 40.88 -23.13 1.82
N LEU A 309 40.52 -22.85 0.58
CA LEU A 309 39.17 -22.96 0.04
C LEU A 309 39.05 -24.17 -0.92
N LYS A 310 38.08 -25.04 -0.74
CA LYS A 310 37.71 -26.02 -1.76
C LYS A 310 36.99 -25.30 -2.91
N VAL A 311 37.23 -25.75 -4.13
CA VAL A 311 36.65 -25.15 -5.32
C VAL A 311 35.77 -26.17 -6.05
N THR A 312 34.47 -25.91 -6.03
CA THR A 312 33.42 -26.74 -6.67
C THR A 312 32.64 -25.90 -7.69
N PRO A 313 33.18 -25.75 -8.92
CA PRO A 313 32.60 -24.81 -9.90
C PRO A 313 31.15 -25.06 -10.28
N ALA A 314 30.63 -26.26 -10.09
CA ALA A 314 29.23 -26.58 -10.39
C ALA A 314 28.22 -26.09 -9.31
N HIS A 315 28.68 -25.80 -8.08
CA HIS A 315 27.79 -25.68 -6.90
C HIS A 315 27.99 -24.41 -6.06
N ASP A 316 28.84 -23.50 -6.52
CA ASP A 316 29.08 -22.19 -5.90
C ASP A 316 29.42 -21.15 -6.97
N VAL A 317 28.82 -19.96 -6.86
CA VAL A 317 29.00 -18.87 -7.84
C VAL A 317 30.46 -18.38 -7.90
N ASN A 318 31.12 -18.27 -6.76
CA ASN A 318 32.50 -17.78 -6.67
C ASN A 318 33.48 -18.86 -7.14
N ASP A 319 33.21 -20.12 -6.80
CA ASP A 319 34.00 -21.27 -7.27
C ASP A 319 33.86 -21.42 -8.79
N TYR A 320 32.70 -21.11 -9.38
CA TYR A 320 32.52 -21.07 -10.81
C TYR A 320 33.42 -20.04 -11.48
N MET A 321 33.52 -18.81 -10.93
CA MET A 321 34.40 -17.77 -11.44
C MET A 321 35.90 -18.19 -11.36
N LEU A 322 36.28 -18.85 -10.25
CA LEU A 322 37.61 -19.43 -10.14
C LEU A 322 37.83 -20.55 -11.18
N GLY A 323 36.81 -21.37 -11.38
CA GLY A 323 36.82 -22.43 -12.40
C GLY A 323 37.09 -21.91 -13.82
N GLU A 324 36.36 -20.86 -14.22
CA GLU A 324 36.57 -20.16 -15.50
C GLU A 324 37.98 -19.55 -15.61
N LYS A 325 38.42 -18.84 -14.55
CA LYS A 325 39.73 -18.19 -14.51
C LYS A 325 40.90 -19.13 -14.63
N TYR A 326 40.79 -20.32 -14.05
CA TYR A 326 41.87 -21.32 -14.03
C TYR A 326 41.64 -22.51 -14.97
N GLY A 327 40.56 -22.51 -15.74
CA GLY A 327 40.23 -23.61 -16.70
C GLY A 327 39.97 -24.94 -16.01
N LEU A 328 39.32 -24.91 -14.83
CA LEU A 328 39.03 -26.12 -14.07
C LEU A 328 37.85 -26.90 -14.65
N GLU A 329 37.88 -28.20 -14.46
CA GLU A 329 36.73 -29.05 -14.78
C GLU A 329 35.51 -28.68 -13.93
N THR A 330 34.33 -28.79 -14.51
CA THR A 330 33.04 -28.54 -13.79
C THR A 330 32.31 -29.87 -13.68
N ILE A 331 32.18 -30.35 -12.43
CA ILE A 331 31.55 -31.64 -12.10
C ILE A 331 30.25 -31.37 -11.34
N ASP A 332 29.12 -31.44 -12.05
CA ASP A 332 27.78 -31.36 -11.43
C ASP A 332 27.46 -32.73 -10.79
N ILE A 333 27.16 -32.69 -9.46
CA ILE A 333 26.85 -33.89 -8.68
C ILE A 333 25.37 -34.02 -8.33
N PHE A 334 24.52 -33.03 -8.70
CA PHE A 334 23.10 -33.04 -8.35
C PHE A 334 22.21 -33.31 -9.55
N ASN A 335 21.14 -34.05 -9.34
CA ASN A 335 19.95 -34.07 -10.17
C ASN A 335 19.09 -32.80 -9.90
N ASP A 336 18.09 -32.58 -10.75
CA ASP A 336 17.21 -31.43 -10.67
C ASP A 336 16.40 -31.38 -9.37
N ASP A 337 16.09 -32.52 -8.77
CA ASP A 337 15.36 -32.68 -7.50
C ASP A 337 16.24 -32.55 -6.25
N GLY A 338 17.54 -32.29 -6.43
CA GLY A 338 18.51 -32.15 -5.33
C GLY A 338 19.02 -33.46 -4.76
N THR A 339 18.70 -34.60 -5.38
CA THR A 339 19.38 -35.87 -5.10
C THR A 339 20.76 -35.92 -5.82
N LEU A 340 21.68 -36.73 -5.34
CA LEU A 340 22.98 -36.89 -6.01
C LEU A 340 22.83 -37.73 -7.24
N ASN A 341 23.50 -37.33 -8.32
CA ASN A 341 23.59 -38.11 -9.58
C ASN A 341 24.74 -39.12 -9.55
N ALA A 342 25.09 -39.73 -10.67
CA ALA A 342 26.17 -40.73 -10.78
C ALA A 342 27.54 -40.18 -10.33
N HIS A 343 27.84 -38.87 -10.45
CA HIS A 343 29.09 -38.26 -9.96
C HIS A 343 29.14 -38.19 -8.41
N GLY A 344 28.01 -38.37 -7.72
CA GLY A 344 27.94 -38.51 -6.27
C GLY A 344 28.49 -39.84 -5.75
N ALA A 345 29.08 -40.69 -6.57
CA ALA A 345 29.69 -41.99 -6.23
C ALA A 345 28.72 -42.89 -5.40
N GLN A 346 29.13 -43.34 -4.22
CA GLN A 346 28.33 -44.24 -3.38
C GLN A 346 27.03 -43.60 -2.84
N TYR A 347 26.86 -42.31 -2.97
CA TYR A 347 25.68 -41.56 -2.49
C TYR A 347 24.67 -41.26 -3.64
N ALA A 348 24.88 -41.80 -4.85
CA ALA A 348 24.00 -41.59 -6.00
C ALA A 348 22.53 -41.96 -5.63
N GLY A 349 21.59 -41.09 -5.94
CA GLY A 349 20.16 -41.26 -5.63
C GLY A 349 19.72 -40.80 -4.22
N MET A 350 20.65 -40.45 -3.34
CA MET A 350 20.33 -39.94 -2.00
C MET A 350 20.06 -38.43 -2.04
N ASP A 351 19.17 -37.98 -1.16
CA ASP A 351 18.95 -36.54 -0.93
C ASP A 351 20.21 -35.86 -0.36
N ARG A 352 20.53 -34.65 -0.84
CA ARG A 352 21.72 -33.89 -0.46
C ARG A 352 21.89 -33.68 1.06
N PHE A 353 20.80 -33.53 1.82
CA PHE A 353 20.86 -33.35 3.26
C PHE A 353 21.08 -34.70 3.99
N ASP A 354 20.59 -35.78 3.42
CA ASP A 354 20.90 -37.13 3.91
C ASP A 354 22.37 -37.46 3.68
N VAL A 355 22.88 -37.14 2.51
CA VAL A 355 24.32 -37.26 2.19
C VAL A 355 25.15 -36.41 3.14
N ARG A 356 24.76 -35.17 3.45
CA ARG A 356 25.49 -34.31 4.40
C ARG A 356 25.64 -34.97 5.77
N ARG A 357 24.62 -35.71 6.23
CA ARG A 357 24.67 -36.47 7.49
C ARG A 357 25.54 -37.71 7.38
N GLN A 358 25.41 -38.43 6.29
CA GLN A 358 26.16 -39.68 6.08
C GLN A 358 27.65 -39.41 5.86
N ILE A 359 28.00 -38.40 5.08
CA ILE A 359 29.38 -38.02 4.74
C ILE A 359 30.19 -37.55 5.97
N GLU A 360 29.52 -36.98 7.00
CA GLU A 360 30.14 -36.65 8.27
C GLU A 360 30.69 -37.94 8.96
N THR A 361 29.91 -39.03 8.95
CA THR A 361 30.30 -40.30 9.51
C THR A 361 31.43 -40.95 8.71
N ASP A 362 31.27 -41.00 7.39
CA ASP A 362 32.23 -41.67 6.51
C ASP A 362 33.61 -40.97 6.52
N LEU A 363 33.64 -39.62 6.57
CA LEU A 363 34.86 -38.83 6.73
C LEU A 363 35.53 -39.07 8.09
N ALA A 364 34.76 -39.22 9.15
CA ALA A 364 35.29 -39.55 10.47
C ALA A 364 35.89 -40.95 10.51
N GLU A 365 35.22 -41.95 9.94
CA GLU A 365 35.71 -43.33 9.84
C GLU A 365 36.98 -43.42 8.99
N ALA A 366 37.06 -42.60 7.90
CA ALA A 366 38.24 -42.52 7.05
C ALA A 366 39.42 -41.73 7.72
N GLY A 367 39.22 -41.09 8.84
CA GLY A 367 40.20 -40.26 9.52
C GLY A 367 40.47 -38.92 8.79
N LEU A 368 39.56 -38.50 7.93
CA LEU A 368 39.65 -37.29 7.10
C LEU A 368 38.81 -36.11 7.66
N LEU A 369 38.10 -36.31 8.78
CA LEU A 369 37.38 -35.26 9.52
C LEU A 369 38.26 -34.76 10.67
N GLU A 370 38.71 -33.52 10.63
CA GLU A 370 39.54 -32.89 11.68
C GLU A 370 38.68 -32.49 12.91
N LYS A 371 37.59 -31.74 12.63
CA LYS A 371 36.61 -31.33 13.66
C LYS A 371 35.29 -30.90 13.00
N VAL A 372 34.26 -30.78 13.84
CA VAL A 372 32.96 -30.18 13.46
C VAL A 372 32.57 -29.22 14.58
N GLU A 373 32.08 -28.04 14.22
CA GLU A 373 31.62 -27.05 15.16
C GLU A 373 30.28 -26.43 14.71
N PRO A 374 29.42 -25.99 15.66
CA PRO A 374 28.21 -25.26 15.32
C PRO A 374 28.56 -23.98 14.55
N TYR A 375 27.81 -23.70 13.52
CA TYR A 375 28.01 -22.51 12.68
C TYR A 375 26.67 -21.94 12.21
N THR A 376 26.55 -20.63 12.35
CA THR A 376 25.38 -19.92 11.85
C THR A 376 25.72 -19.25 10.52
N ASN A 377 24.97 -19.55 9.46
CA ASN A 377 25.17 -18.97 8.13
C ASN A 377 23.87 -18.46 7.51
N GLN A 378 24.02 -17.62 6.49
CA GLN A 378 22.90 -17.16 5.68
C GLN A 378 22.67 -18.16 4.55
N VAL A 379 21.51 -18.83 4.56
CA VAL A 379 21.09 -19.78 3.53
C VAL A 379 20.01 -19.16 2.66
N GLY A 380 20.17 -19.25 1.33
CA GLY A 380 19.15 -18.85 0.37
C GLY A 380 18.00 -19.86 0.30
N TYR A 381 16.78 -19.37 0.41
CA TYR A 381 15.54 -20.15 0.28
C TYR A 381 14.71 -19.62 -0.87
N SER A 382 14.05 -20.52 -1.59
CA SER A 382 13.00 -20.14 -2.54
C SER A 382 11.86 -19.43 -1.80
N GLU A 383 11.49 -18.25 -2.26
CA GLU A 383 10.34 -17.51 -1.73
C GLU A 383 9.03 -18.30 -1.88
N ARG A 384 8.93 -19.14 -2.92
CA ARG A 384 7.69 -19.81 -3.32
C ARG A 384 7.49 -21.17 -2.66
N THR A 385 8.54 -21.98 -2.61
CA THR A 385 8.48 -23.35 -2.08
C THR A 385 9.02 -23.46 -0.66
N ASN A 386 9.75 -22.43 -0.20
CA ASN A 386 10.38 -22.38 1.11
C ASN A 386 11.42 -23.50 1.34
N VAL A 387 12.06 -23.97 0.29
CA VAL A 387 13.19 -24.92 0.35
C VAL A 387 14.51 -24.22 0.10
N PRO A 388 15.64 -24.69 0.64
CA PRO A 388 16.96 -24.19 0.30
C PRO A 388 17.22 -24.35 -1.22
N ILE A 389 17.65 -23.26 -1.86
CA ILE A 389 18.01 -23.27 -3.29
C ILE A 389 19.37 -23.96 -3.50
N GLU A 390 19.61 -24.41 -4.73
CA GLU A 390 20.92 -24.91 -5.17
C GLU A 390 21.49 -23.99 -6.26
N PRO A 391 22.72 -23.47 -6.09
CA PRO A 391 23.47 -22.92 -7.22
C PRO A 391 23.71 -24.03 -8.27
N LYS A 392 23.24 -23.81 -9.49
CA LYS A 392 23.30 -24.84 -10.57
C LYS A 392 23.66 -24.21 -11.90
N LEU A 393 24.56 -24.83 -12.61
CA LEU A 393 24.82 -24.47 -13.98
C LEU A 393 23.70 -25.01 -14.89
N SER A 394 23.04 -24.10 -15.58
CA SER A 394 21.91 -24.44 -16.44
C SER A 394 21.89 -23.60 -17.70
N MET A 395 21.41 -24.23 -18.78
CA MET A 395 21.18 -23.55 -20.04
C MET A 395 19.86 -22.81 -20.00
N GLN A 396 19.90 -21.50 -19.87
CA GLN A 396 18.74 -20.65 -19.67
C GLN A 396 18.69 -19.49 -20.68
N TRP A 397 17.56 -18.80 -20.76
CA TRP A 397 17.41 -17.57 -21.51
C TRP A 397 17.62 -16.37 -20.59
N PHE A 398 18.40 -15.40 -21.07
CA PHE A 398 18.77 -14.20 -20.30
C PHE A 398 18.50 -12.94 -21.10
N LEU A 399 18.07 -11.89 -20.37
CA LEU A 399 17.99 -10.51 -20.87
C LEU A 399 19.17 -9.70 -20.32
N LYS A 400 19.95 -9.08 -21.20
CA LYS A 400 21.01 -8.13 -20.83
C LYS A 400 20.41 -6.86 -20.27
N MET A 401 20.67 -6.57 -19.00
CA MET A 401 19.98 -5.50 -18.28
C MET A 401 20.78 -4.20 -18.21
N GLU A 402 22.10 -4.22 -18.27
CA GLU A 402 22.95 -3.06 -17.98
C GLU A 402 22.60 -1.83 -18.83
N GLU A 403 22.50 -1.98 -20.15
CA GLU A 403 22.18 -0.87 -21.06
C GLU A 403 20.73 -0.39 -20.87
N LEU A 404 19.80 -1.32 -20.68
CA LEU A 404 18.39 -1.05 -20.49
C LEU A 404 18.09 -0.32 -19.16
N ALA A 405 18.92 -0.57 -18.14
CA ALA A 405 18.75 0.03 -16.82
C ALA A 405 19.18 1.50 -16.74
N ARG A 406 20.09 1.96 -17.61
CA ARG A 406 20.65 3.32 -17.55
C ARG A 406 19.61 4.44 -17.66
N PRO A 407 18.70 4.44 -18.66
CA PRO A 407 17.63 5.45 -18.72
C PRO A 407 16.68 5.42 -17.53
N ALA A 408 16.36 4.21 -17.04
CA ALA A 408 15.48 4.02 -15.90
C ALA A 408 16.10 4.54 -14.59
N LEU A 409 17.40 4.31 -14.38
CA LEU A 409 18.14 4.89 -13.25
C LEU A 409 18.09 6.41 -13.29
N LYS A 410 18.43 6.99 -14.45
CA LYS A 410 18.41 8.44 -14.65
C LYS A 410 17.05 9.05 -14.32
N ALA A 411 15.98 8.46 -14.84
CA ALA A 411 14.62 8.95 -14.66
C ALA A 411 14.21 9.09 -13.18
N VAL A 412 14.61 8.14 -12.32
CA VAL A 412 14.32 8.18 -10.89
C VAL A 412 15.26 9.14 -10.17
N MET A 413 16.54 9.19 -10.53
CA MET A 413 17.50 10.10 -9.88
C MET A 413 17.15 11.57 -10.13
N GLU A 414 16.64 11.91 -11.32
CA GLU A 414 16.24 13.26 -11.73
C GLU A 414 14.77 13.61 -11.40
N ASP A 415 14.06 12.75 -10.65
CA ASP A 415 12.64 12.91 -10.31
C ASP A 415 11.69 12.99 -11.54
N THR A 416 12.12 12.56 -12.73
CA THR A 416 11.22 12.36 -13.89
C THR A 416 10.17 11.30 -13.54
N VAL A 417 10.57 10.26 -12.80
CA VAL A 417 9.70 9.35 -12.06
C VAL A 417 9.95 9.56 -10.57
N ARG A 418 8.95 10.06 -9.84
CA ARG A 418 9.09 10.41 -8.44
C ARG A 418 8.77 9.24 -7.53
N LEU A 419 9.70 8.80 -6.67
CA LEU A 419 9.43 7.81 -5.62
C LEU A 419 8.92 8.50 -4.34
N VAL A 420 7.81 8.03 -3.81
CA VAL A 420 7.21 8.53 -2.57
C VAL A 420 7.13 7.38 -1.56
N PRO A 421 7.85 7.46 -0.43
CA PRO A 421 8.79 8.51 -0.03
C PRO A 421 10.16 8.39 -0.71
N ALA A 422 10.85 9.51 -0.84
CA ALA A 422 12.15 9.61 -1.52
C ALA A 422 13.28 8.76 -0.91
N LYS A 423 13.12 8.25 0.31
CA LYS A 423 14.11 7.37 0.96
C LYS A 423 14.46 6.12 0.14
N PHE A 424 13.53 5.64 -0.69
CA PHE A 424 13.72 4.47 -1.54
C PHE A 424 14.63 4.71 -2.76
N LYS A 425 14.96 5.97 -3.09
CA LYS A 425 15.89 6.30 -4.19
C LYS A 425 17.27 5.67 -4.01
N ASN A 426 17.78 5.59 -2.77
CA ASN A 426 19.09 5.01 -2.51
C ASN A 426 19.10 3.50 -2.77
N THR A 427 18.06 2.78 -2.34
CA THR A 427 17.90 1.35 -2.60
C THR A 427 17.74 1.09 -4.10
N TYR A 428 16.91 1.89 -4.79
CA TYR A 428 16.72 1.81 -6.23
C TYR A 428 18.03 2.02 -6.98
N ARG A 429 18.81 3.08 -6.62
CA ARG A 429 20.12 3.36 -7.21
C ARG A 429 21.06 2.17 -7.07
N TYR A 430 21.21 1.65 -5.85
CA TYR A 430 22.11 0.52 -5.59
C TYR A 430 21.79 -0.69 -6.47
N TRP A 431 20.53 -1.04 -6.59
CA TRP A 431 20.12 -2.16 -7.45
C TRP A 431 20.35 -1.91 -8.93
N MET A 432 20.04 -0.72 -9.42
CA MET A 432 20.18 -0.39 -10.83
C MET A 432 21.64 -0.24 -11.27
N GLU A 433 22.53 0.20 -10.37
CA GLU A 433 23.98 0.26 -10.62
C GLU A 433 24.65 -1.12 -10.59
N ASN A 434 24.06 -2.10 -9.92
CA ASN A 434 24.56 -3.45 -9.76
C ASN A 434 23.68 -4.51 -10.44
N VAL A 435 22.86 -4.09 -11.40
CA VAL A 435 21.93 -5.00 -12.07
C VAL A 435 22.69 -6.07 -12.86
N LYS A 436 22.26 -7.33 -12.69
CA LYS A 436 22.75 -8.49 -13.46
C LYS A 436 21.81 -8.84 -14.60
N ASP A 437 22.29 -9.66 -15.52
CA ASP A 437 21.44 -10.23 -16.57
C ASP A 437 20.28 -11.02 -15.96
N TRP A 438 19.07 -10.75 -16.43
CA TRP A 438 17.85 -11.35 -15.90
C TRP A 438 17.58 -12.71 -16.54
N CYS A 439 17.59 -13.78 -15.74
CA CYS A 439 17.14 -15.11 -16.17
C CYS A 439 15.61 -15.09 -16.37
N ILE A 440 15.17 -15.19 -17.62
CA ILE A 440 13.75 -15.05 -18.01
C ILE A 440 13.05 -16.37 -18.31
N SER A 441 13.74 -17.51 -18.29
CA SER A 441 13.15 -18.83 -18.52
C SER A 441 12.78 -19.54 -17.22
N ARG A 442 11.66 -20.27 -17.25
CA ARG A 442 11.15 -21.09 -16.15
C ARG A 442 10.71 -22.45 -16.69
N GLN A 443 11.13 -23.54 -16.03
CA GLN A 443 10.81 -24.94 -16.39
C GLN A 443 9.42 -25.31 -15.89
N LEU A 444 8.41 -24.55 -16.33
CA LEU A 444 7.01 -24.66 -15.95
C LEU A 444 6.12 -24.90 -17.17
N TRP A 445 4.87 -25.26 -16.93
CA TRP A 445 3.85 -25.35 -17.98
C TRP A 445 2.90 -24.15 -17.99
N TRP A 446 2.73 -23.48 -16.85
CA TRP A 446 1.84 -22.33 -16.71
C TRP A 446 2.57 -21.00 -16.94
N GLY A 447 2.33 -20.37 -18.07
CA GLY A 447 2.92 -19.11 -18.51
C GLY A 447 2.99 -19.00 -20.03
N GLN A 448 3.52 -17.88 -20.54
CA GLN A 448 3.80 -17.69 -21.96
C GLN A 448 4.98 -18.56 -22.36
N GLN A 449 4.75 -19.52 -23.26
CA GLN A 449 5.78 -20.42 -23.76
C GLN A 449 6.82 -19.65 -24.60
N ILE A 450 8.10 -19.95 -24.40
CA ILE A 450 9.20 -19.27 -25.10
C ILE A 450 9.09 -19.50 -26.62
N PRO A 451 9.14 -18.42 -27.44
CA PRO A 451 8.94 -18.51 -28.90
C PRO A 451 10.24 -18.88 -29.65
N ALA A 452 10.92 -19.89 -29.14
CA ALA A 452 12.11 -20.46 -29.77
C ALA A 452 11.80 -21.88 -30.28
N TYR A 453 12.23 -22.21 -31.47
CA TYR A 453 11.92 -23.48 -32.15
C TYR A 453 13.21 -24.18 -32.55
N TYR A 454 13.44 -25.34 -31.96
CA TYR A 454 14.65 -26.16 -32.21
C TYR A 454 14.56 -26.90 -33.52
N LEU A 455 15.68 -26.89 -34.23
CA LEU A 455 15.85 -27.55 -35.53
C LEU A 455 16.33 -29.00 -35.37
N PRO A 456 15.97 -29.92 -36.27
CA PRO A 456 16.38 -31.34 -36.21
C PRO A 456 17.89 -31.55 -36.17
N GLU A 457 18.65 -30.72 -36.90
CA GLU A 457 20.11 -30.80 -36.99
C GLU A 457 20.85 -29.98 -35.93
N GLY A 458 20.10 -29.43 -34.96
CA GLY A 458 20.62 -28.56 -33.89
C GLY A 458 20.49 -27.06 -34.19
N GLY A 459 20.60 -26.27 -33.15
CA GLY A 459 20.30 -24.85 -33.23
C GLY A 459 18.81 -24.57 -33.10
N TYR A 460 18.43 -23.30 -33.23
CA TYR A 460 17.04 -22.85 -33.09
C TYR A 460 16.78 -21.59 -33.92
N VAL A 461 15.51 -21.27 -34.12
CA VAL A 461 15.00 -19.99 -34.63
C VAL A 461 14.06 -19.39 -33.61
N VAL A 462 13.90 -18.07 -33.66
CA VAL A 462 12.98 -17.31 -32.79
C VAL A 462 11.99 -16.54 -33.66
N ALA A 463 10.71 -16.76 -33.47
CA ALA A 463 9.66 -16.13 -34.26
C ALA A 463 8.37 -15.96 -33.43
N GLU A 464 7.48 -15.02 -33.80
CA GLU A 464 6.24 -14.74 -33.08
C GLU A 464 5.24 -15.90 -33.23
N THR A 465 5.22 -16.57 -34.37
CA THR A 465 4.29 -17.67 -34.68
C THR A 465 5.04 -18.93 -35.16
N PRO A 466 4.42 -20.11 -35.04
CA PRO A 466 4.99 -21.35 -35.61
C PRO A 466 5.21 -21.30 -37.13
N GLU A 467 4.35 -20.57 -37.84
CA GLU A 467 4.41 -20.40 -39.29
C GLU A 467 5.67 -19.59 -39.68
N GLU A 468 5.90 -18.44 -39.02
CA GLU A 468 7.11 -17.62 -39.19
C GLU A 468 8.36 -18.41 -38.79
N ALA A 469 8.28 -19.20 -37.71
CA ALA A 469 9.39 -20.07 -37.29
C ALA A 469 9.76 -21.09 -38.38
N LEU A 470 8.77 -21.67 -39.05
CA LEU A 470 8.99 -22.61 -40.14
C LEU A 470 9.67 -21.93 -41.34
N GLU A 471 9.25 -20.73 -41.70
CA GLU A 471 9.89 -19.95 -42.77
C GLU A 471 11.34 -19.62 -42.41
N ALA A 472 11.60 -19.11 -41.23
CA ALA A 472 12.93 -18.81 -40.71
C ALA A 472 13.83 -20.09 -40.66
N ALA A 473 13.25 -21.24 -40.29
CA ALA A 473 13.95 -22.52 -40.24
C ALA A 473 14.38 -23.00 -41.64
N ARG A 474 13.46 -22.89 -42.61
CA ARG A 474 13.76 -23.22 -44.02
C ARG A 474 14.84 -22.32 -44.57
N GLU A 475 14.79 -21.02 -44.32
CA GLU A 475 15.82 -20.07 -44.74
C GLU A 475 17.17 -20.40 -44.09
N LYS A 476 17.19 -20.57 -42.76
CA LYS A 476 18.41 -20.82 -41.99
C LYS A 476 19.10 -22.13 -42.35
N THR A 477 18.35 -23.19 -42.65
CA THR A 477 18.87 -24.52 -43.00
C THR A 477 19.07 -24.72 -44.50
N GLY A 478 18.48 -23.88 -45.36
CA GLY A 478 18.39 -24.10 -46.79
C GLY A 478 17.52 -25.28 -47.20
N ASN A 479 16.69 -25.82 -46.26
CA ASN A 479 15.85 -27.00 -46.51
C ASN A 479 14.35 -26.59 -46.63
N PRO A 480 13.84 -26.50 -47.88
CA PRO A 480 12.44 -26.10 -48.10
C PRO A 480 11.42 -27.20 -47.72
N SER A 481 11.88 -28.44 -47.48
CA SER A 481 11.01 -29.58 -47.14
C SER A 481 10.67 -29.70 -45.66
N LEU A 482 11.24 -28.84 -44.81
CA LEU A 482 10.87 -28.83 -43.39
C LEU A 482 9.38 -28.57 -43.21
N SER A 483 8.76 -29.30 -42.29
CA SER A 483 7.37 -29.22 -41.89
C SER A 483 7.24 -28.71 -40.43
N PRO A 484 6.07 -28.29 -40.00
CA PRO A 484 5.85 -27.89 -38.57
C PRO A 484 6.21 -29.02 -37.59
N ALA A 485 6.06 -30.30 -37.98
CA ALA A 485 6.37 -31.46 -37.14
C ALA A 485 7.88 -31.67 -36.91
N ASP A 486 8.71 -31.05 -37.76
CA ASP A 486 10.17 -31.09 -37.60
C ASP A 486 10.71 -30.07 -36.61
N LEU A 487 9.86 -29.11 -36.19
CA LEU A 487 10.23 -28.08 -35.26
C LEU A 487 9.68 -28.39 -33.85
N ARG A 488 10.51 -28.23 -32.83
CA ARG A 488 10.11 -28.41 -31.44
C ARG A 488 10.22 -27.08 -30.72
N GLN A 489 9.07 -26.51 -30.33
CA GLN A 489 9.08 -25.31 -29.51
C GLN A 489 9.76 -25.55 -28.15
N ASP A 490 10.44 -24.54 -27.62
CA ASP A 490 11.04 -24.56 -26.27
C ASP A 490 9.99 -24.95 -25.25
N PRO A 491 10.22 -25.96 -24.37
CA PRO A 491 9.23 -26.43 -23.42
C PRO A 491 9.03 -25.43 -22.26
N ASP A 492 9.96 -24.51 -22.04
CA ASP A 492 9.94 -23.57 -20.93
C ASP A 492 8.99 -22.41 -21.19
N VAL A 493 8.62 -21.73 -20.12
CA VAL A 493 7.82 -20.50 -20.18
C VAL A 493 8.65 -19.31 -19.71
N LEU A 494 8.15 -18.11 -20.00
CA LEU A 494 8.75 -16.86 -19.54
C LEU A 494 8.41 -16.60 -18.07
N ASP A 495 9.33 -15.94 -17.37
CA ASP A 495 9.12 -15.41 -16.05
C ASP A 495 7.87 -14.51 -16.01
N THR A 496 7.03 -14.63 -14.98
CA THR A 496 5.82 -13.82 -14.82
C THR A 496 6.13 -12.31 -14.87
N TRP A 497 7.28 -11.88 -14.37
CA TRP A 497 7.70 -10.48 -14.42
C TRP A 497 8.01 -10.01 -15.86
N PHE A 498 8.32 -10.90 -16.78
CA PHE A 498 8.51 -10.58 -18.21
C PHE A 498 7.19 -10.30 -18.93
N SER A 499 6.06 -10.63 -18.35
CA SER A 499 4.74 -10.19 -18.80
C SER A 499 4.28 -8.92 -18.09
N SER A 500 4.41 -8.87 -16.76
CA SER A 500 3.89 -7.76 -15.95
C SER A 500 4.69 -6.46 -16.07
N TRP A 501 5.97 -6.49 -16.52
CA TRP A 501 6.74 -5.28 -16.79
C TRP A 501 6.18 -4.43 -17.93
N LEU A 502 5.37 -5.04 -18.82
CA LEU A 502 4.71 -4.37 -19.93
C LEU A 502 3.34 -3.78 -19.53
N TRP A 503 2.90 -4.01 -18.29
CA TRP A 503 1.53 -3.75 -17.85
C TRP A 503 1.00 -2.36 -18.24
N PRO A 504 1.67 -1.23 -17.97
CA PRO A 504 1.15 0.10 -18.31
C PRO A 504 1.00 0.33 -19.82
N ILE A 505 1.68 -0.44 -20.64
CA ILE A 505 1.68 -0.33 -22.11
C ILE A 505 0.69 -1.33 -22.71
N SER A 506 0.77 -2.58 -22.27
CA SER A 506 0.02 -3.68 -22.88
C SER A 506 -1.47 -3.68 -22.57
N VAL A 507 -1.88 -3.13 -21.41
CA VAL A 507 -3.32 -2.98 -21.06
C VAL A 507 -4.07 -2.06 -22.03
N PHE A 508 -3.35 -1.16 -22.68
CA PHE A 508 -3.85 -0.26 -23.74
C PHE A 508 -3.39 -0.70 -25.14
N ASP A 509 -2.97 -1.96 -25.30
CA ASP A 509 -2.50 -2.55 -26.55
C ASP A 509 -1.35 -1.79 -27.22
N GLY A 510 -0.53 -1.08 -26.44
CA GLY A 510 0.51 -0.18 -26.94
C GLY A 510 1.75 -0.89 -27.51
N ILE A 511 1.89 -2.20 -27.36
CA ILE A 511 2.94 -3.01 -28.00
C ILE A 511 2.49 -3.49 -29.37
N ASN A 512 1.27 -4.03 -29.51
CA ASN A 512 0.78 -4.53 -30.78
C ASN A 512 0.35 -3.37 -31.70
N ASN A 513 -0.30 -2.34 -31.15
CA ASN A 513 -0.80 -1.16 -31.84
C ASN A 513 -0.27 0.13 -31.20
N PRO A 514 1.02 0.49 -31.40
CA PRO A 514 1.68 1.58 -30.66
C PRO A 514 1.12 2.97 -30.93
N GLU A 515 0.31 3.14 -31.98
CA GLU A 515 -0.28 4.42 -32.42
C GLU A 515 -1.79 4.52 -32.13
N ASN A 516 -2.39 3.57 -31.38
CA ASN A 516 -3.82 3.62 -31.07
C ASN A 516 -4.17 4.81 -30.14
N ASP A 517 -5.44 5.21 -30.12
CA ASP A 517 -5.89 6.40 -29.41
C ASP A 517 -5.84 6.21 -27.88
N GLU A 518 -6.02 5.00 -27.37
CA GLU A 518 -6.01 4.73 -25.93
C GLU A 518 -4.61 4.89 -25.34
N ILE A 519 -3.57 4.30 -25.97
CA ILE A 519 -2.20 4.45 -25.50
C ILE A 519 -1.74 5.91 -25.55
N LYS A 520 -2.16 6.68 -26.58
CA LYS A 520 -1.85 8.11 -26.69
C LYS A 520 -2.53 8.95 -25.62
N TYR A 521 -3.70 8.51 -25.14
CA TYR A 521 -4.48 9.25 -24.16
C TYR A 521 -4.15 8.88 -22.71
N TYR A 522 -4.01 7.60 -22.40
CA TYR A 522 -3.83 7.11 -21.04
C TYR A 522 -2.38 6.91 -20.60
N TYR A 523 -1.42 6.91 -21.52
CA TYR A 523 0.01 6.75 -21.24
C TYR A 523 0.78 8.05 -21.50
N PRO A 524 1.72 8.45 -20.62
CA PRO A 524 2.09 7.81 -19.35
C PRO A 524 0.95 7.85 -18.33
N THR A 525 0.87 6.80 -17.49
CA THR A 525 -0.08 6.81 -16.38
C THR A 525 0.35 7.82 -15.30
N ASN A 526 -0.55 8.23 -14.41
CA ASN A 526 -0.25 9.28 -13.44
C ASN A 526 0.51 8.74 -12.23
N ASP A 527 -0.11 7.83 -11.51
CA ASP A 527 0.43 7.27 -10.29
C ASP A 527 0.48 5.74 -10.34
N LEU A 528 1.50 5.17 -9.76
CA LEU A 528 1.59 3.75 -9.44
C LEU A 528 1.60 3.60 -7.92
N VAL A 529 0.70 2.79 -7.37
CA VAL A 529 0.67 2.48 -5.93
C VAL A 529 1.05 1.03 -5.73
N THR A 530 2.13 0.75 -4.99
CA THR A 530 2.61 -0.62 -4.80
C THR A 530 3.39 -0.79 -3.50
N GLY A 531 3.69 -2.04 -3.11
CA GLY A 531 4.57 -2.36 -1.99
C GLY A 531 6.05 -2.13 -2.35
N PRO A 532 6.89 -1.76 -1.38
CA PRO A 532 8.32 -1.57 -1.61
C PRO A 532 9.06 -2.89 -1.91
N ASP A 533 8.49 -4.02 -1.55
CA ASP A 533 9.02 -5.36 -1.77
C ASP A 533 9.06 -5.75 -3.26
N ILE A 534 8.25 -5.10 -4.11
CA ILE A 534 8.29 -5.29 -5.56
C ILE A 534 8.86 -4.09 -6.33
N LEU A 535 9.58 -3.19 -5.66
CA LEU A 535 10.19 -2.02 -6.30
C LEU A 535 11.15 -2.42 -7.43
N PHE A 536 11.98 -3.44 -7.22
CA PHE A 536 12.90 -3.93 -8.23
C PHE A 536 12.22 -4.90 -9.20
N PHE A 537 11.43 -5.85 -8.70
CA PHE A 537 10.77 -6.87 -9.51
C PHE A 537 9.84 -6.28 -10.58
N TRP A 538 9.11 -5.22 -10.22
CA TRP A 538 8.05 -4.69 -11.06
C TRP A 538 8.27 -3.23 -11.48
N VAL A 539 8.46 -2.32 -10.51
CA VAL A 539 8.54 -0.88 -10.78
C VAL A 539 9.74 -0.55 -11.67
N ALA A 540 10.94 -1.01 -11.31
CA ALA A 540 12.15 -0.77 -12.08
C ALA A 540 12.04 -1.35 -13.50
N ARG A 541 11.51 -2.57 -13.62
CA ARG A 541 11.31 -3.26 -14.91
C ARG A 541 10.27 -2.55 -15.79
N MET A 542 9.17 -2.04 -15.21
CA MET A 542 8.21 -1.22 -15.97
C MET A 542 8.84 0.08 -16.49
N ILE A 543 9.69 0.75 -15.69
CA ILE A 543 10.39 1.96 -16.14
C ILE A 543 11.32 1.62 -17.30
N ILE A 544 12.05 0.50 -17.22
CA ILE A 544 12.89 0.00 -18.31
C ILE A 544 12.06 -0.24 -19.58
N ALA A 545 10.94 -0.96 -19.47
CA ALA A 545 10.04 -1.22 -20.59
C ALA A 545 9.47 0.06 -21.21
N GLY A 546 9.12 1.04 -20.38
CA GLY A 546 8.65 2.35 -20.84
C GLY A 546 9.66 3.05 -21.72
N TYR A 547 10.92 3.12 -21.29
CA TYR A 547 11.98 3.75 -22.08
C TYR A 547 12.35 2.96 -23.33
N GLU A 548 12.36 1.59 -23.28
CA GLU A 548 12.68 0.76 -24.44
C GLU A 548 11.59 0.83 -25.53
N TYR A 549 10.31 0.84 -25.16
CA TYR A 549 9.20 0.69 -26.10
C TYR A 549 8.40 1.96 -26.37
N ARG A 550 8.47 2.97 -25.47
CA ARG A 550 7.77 4.24 -25.64
C ARG A 550 8.71 5.45 -25.64
N GLY A 551 9.99 5.28 -25.28
CA GLY A 551 10.98 6.37 -25.20
C GLY A 551 10.73 7.32 -24.03
N GLU A 552 9.80 7.02 -23.14
CA GLU A 552 9.41 7.88 -22.03
C GLU A 552 9.00 7.06 -20.79
N LYS A 553 8.79 7.75 -19.66
CA LYS A 553 8.39 7.15 -18.39
C LYS A 553 7.02 6.46 -18.49
N PRO A 554 6.80 5.33 -17.79
CA PRO A 554 5.48 4.68 -17.77
C PRO A 554 4.48 5.32 -16.80
N PHE A 555 4.94 6.07 -15.80
CA PHE A 555 4.12 6.76 -14.79
C PHE A 555 4.87 7.96 -14.21
N GLY A 556 4.11 8.91 -13.65
CA GLY A 556 4.66 10.14 -13.05
C GLY A 556 5.24 9.92 -11.67
N SER A 557 4.50 9.25 -10.78
CA SER A 557 4.90 9.00 -9.40
C SER A 557 4.67 7.55 -9.01
N VAL A 558 5.47 7.07 -8.05
CA VAL A 558 5.32 5.75 -7.42
C VAL A 558 5.09 5.96 -5.94
N TYR A 559 3.86 5.72 -5.48
CA TYR A 559 3.53 5.69 -4.07
C TYR A 559 3.84 4.30 -3.50
N LEU A 560 4.84 4.24 -2.62
CA LEU A 560 5.23 3.00 -1.96
C LEU A 560 4.49 2.89 -0.62
N THR A 561 3.63 1.88 -0.50
CA THR A 561 2.87 1.63 0.73
C THR A 561 3.78 1.08 1.83
N GLY A 562 3.30 1.11 3.07
CA GLY A 562 3.89 0.30 4.14
C GLY A 562 3.42 -1.15 4.05
N ILE A 563 4.11 -2.02 4.77
CA ILE A 563 3.71 -3.42 4.95
C ILE A 563 2.72 -3.49 6.11
N VAL A 564 1.61 -4.22 5.92
CA VAL A 564 0.67 -4.47 7.00
C VAL A 564 1.21 -5.58 7.90
N ARG A 565 1.36 -5.28 9.19
CA ARG A 565 1.91 -6.16 10.22
C ARG A 565 0.92 -6.40 11.34
N ASP A 566 1.05 -7.56 11.99
CA ASP A 566 0.29 -7.87 13.20
C ASP A 566 0.83 -7.12 14.44
N LYS A 567 0.16 -7.29 15.58
CA LYS A 567 0.57 -6.69 16.86
C LYS A 567 1.98 -7.11 17.33
N LEU A 568 2.50 -8.21 16.82
CA LEU A 568 3.85 -8.70 17.08
C LEU A 568 4.87 -8.20 16.02
N ARG A 569 4.47 -7.24 15.18
CA ARG A 569 5.25 -6.66 14.07
C ARG A 569 5.63 -7.65 12.97
N ARG A 570 5.03 -8.83 12.89
CA ARG A 570 5.25 -9.79 11.82
C ARG A 570 4.43 -9.40 10.59
N LYS A 571 5.00 -9.55 9.40
CA LYS A 571 4.25 -9.35 8.13
C LYS A 571 3.00 -10.23 8.15
N MET A 572 1.84 -9.65 7.90
CA MET A 572 0.61 -10.41 7.78
C MET A 572 0.64 -11.30 6.54
N SER A 573 0.37 -12.58 6.72
CA SER A 573 0.27 -13.54 5.65
C SER A 573 -0.72 -14.65 6.01
N LYS A 574 -1.29 -15.28 4.98
CA LYS A 574 -2.20 -16.42 5.17
C LYS A 574 -1.48 -17.65 5.69
N SER A 575 -0.25 -17.87 5.28
CA SER A 575 0.57 -19.00 5.71
C SER A 575 0.87 -18.96 7.22
N LEU A 576 0.94 -17.78 7.82
CA LEU A 576 1.10 -17.60 9.26
C LEU A 576 -0.24 -17.56 10.03
N GLY A 577 -1.38 -17.50 9.33
CA GLY A 577 -2.69 -17.43 9.98
C GLY A 577 -2.91 -16.14 10.79
N ASN A 578 -2.13 -15.09 10.58
CA ASN A 578 -2.17 -13.84 11.33
C ASN A 578 -2.83 -12.67 10.57
N SER A 579 -3.42 -12.94 9.40
CA SER A 579 -4.19 -11.96 8.62
C SER A 579 -5.68 -12.29 8.74
N PRO A 580 -6.53 -11.38 9.26
CA PRO A 580 -7.98 -11.58 9.24
C PRO A 580 -8.49 -11.63 7.80
N ASP A 581 -9.65 -12.23 7.59
CA ASP A 581 -10.33 -12.21 6.30
C ASP A 581 -10.91 -10.79 6.06
N PRO A 582 -10.51 -10.13 4.96
CA PRO A 582 -11.02 -8.79 4.65
C PRO A 582 -12.55 -8.73 4.48
N ILE A 583 -13.16 -9.78 3.96
CA ILE A 583 -14.63 -9.82 3.77
C ILE A 583 -15.36 -9.90 5.10
N GLU A 584 -14.85 -10.70 6.04
CA GLU A 584 -15.43 -10.74 7.39
C GLU A 584 -15.35 -9.37 8.10
N LEU A 585 -14.27 -8.63 7.89
CA LEU A 585 -14.14 -7.27 8.42
C LEU A 585 -15.14 -6.30 7.76
N ILE A 586 -15.31 -6.37 6.43
CA ILE A 586 -16.30 -5.57 5.70
C ILE A 586 -17.72 -5.90 6.19
N ASP A 587 -18.04 -7.19 6.33
CA ASP A 587 -19.36 -7.61 6.82
C ASP A 587 -19.66 -7.10 8.25
N ARG A 588 -18.65 -6.95 9.09
CA ARG A 588 -18.78 -6.52 10.49
C ARG A 588 -18.75 -5.00 10.67
N TYR A 589 -17.87 -4.30 9.94
CA TYR A 589 -17.60 -2.88 10.15
C TYR A 589 -18.03 -1.98 8.98
N GLY A 590 -18.43 -2.57 7.84
CA GLY A 590 -18.68 -1.87 6.59
C GLY A 590 -17.41 -1.58 5.80
N ALA A 591 -17.54 -1.47 4.47
CA ALA A 591 -16.43 -1.14 3.59
C ALA A 591 -15.80 0.22 3.93
N ASP A 592 -16.62 1.25 4.16
CA ASP A 592 -16.14 2.58 4.58
C ASP A 592 -15.35 2.52 5.90
N GLY A 593 -15.80 1.68 6.86
CA GLY A 593 -15.11 1.49 8.12
C GLY A 593 -13.72 0.85 7.95
N VAL A 594 -13.60 -0.15 7.08
CA VAL A 594 -12.33 -0.81 6.75
C VAL A 594 -11.41 0.15 5.99
N ARG A 595 -11.91 0.91 5.01
CA ARG A 595 -11.14 1.91 4.24
C ARG A 595 -10.53 2.97 5.17
N VAL A 596 -11.31 3.54 6.07
CA VAL A 596 -10.83 4.50 7.07
C VAL A 596 -9.76 3.87 7.96
N ALA A 597 -9.98 2.63 8.44
CA ALA A 597 -9.00 1.91 9.26
C ALA A 597 -7.65 1.76 8.57
N MET A 598 -7.65 1.40 7.28
CA MET A 598 -6.43 1.24 6.51
C MET A 598 -5.64 2.54 6.37
N LEU A 599 -6.33 3.68 6.31
CA LEU A 599 -5.72 4.97 6.02
C LEU A 599 -5.31 5.78 7.26
N LEU A 600 -5.99 5.61 8.41
CA LEU A 600 -5.75 6.43 9.60
C LEU A 600 -4.31 6.38 10.15
N CYS A 601 -3.56 5.31 9.89
CA CYS A 601 -2.22 5.10 10.45
C CYS A 601 -1.18 4.71 9.38
N SER A 602 -1.44 4.93 8.09
CA SER A 602 -0.61 4.44 6.99
C SER A 602 0.06 5.57 6.20
N ALA A 603 1.06 6.22 6.80
CA ALA A 603 1.92 7.13 6.05
C ALA A 603 2.74 6.39 4.99
N ALA A 604 3.03 7.05 3.85
CA ALA A 604 3.80 6.48 2.75
C ALA A 604 5.12 5.85 3.22
N GLY A 605 5.36 4.59 2.85
CA GLY A 605 6.56 3.83 3.20
C GLY A 605 6.73 3.51 4.68
N SER A 606 5.69 3.64 5.50
CA SER A 606 5.67 3.28 6.92
C SER A 606 4.77 2.08 7.15
N ASP A 607 5.26 1.09 7.89
CA ASP A 607 4.49 -0.13 8.18
C ASP A 607 3.24 0.20 9.00
N LEU A 608 2.12 -0.42 8.63
CA LEU A 608 0.86 -0.36 9.34
C LEU A 608 0.78 -1.50 10.35
N LEU A 609 0.76 -1.18 11.64
CA LEU A 609 0.41 -2.14 12.68
C LEU A 609 -1.12 -2.24 12.76
N PHE A 610 -1.66 -3.28 12.11
CA PHE A 610 -3.10 -3.46 12.05
C PHE A 610 -3.66 -4.01 13.35
N ASP A 611 -4.70 -3.36 13.83
CA ASP A 611 -5.58 -3.79 14.92
C ASP A 611 -7.04 -3.65 14.49
N GLU A 612 -7.88 -4.62 14.80
CA GLU A 612 -9.30 -4.60 14.44
C GLU A 612 -10.06 -3.40 15.07
N SER A 613 -9.58 -2.86 16.19
CA SER A 613 -10.11 -1.62 16.78
C SER A 613 -10.05 -0.41 15.85
N LEU A 614 -9.16 -0.41 14.86
CA LEU A 614 -9.12 0.63 13.81
C LEU A 614 -10.38 0.58 12.93
N CYS A 615 -10.86 -0.63 12.61
CA CYS A 615 -12.11 -0.81 11.86
C CYS A 615 -13.32 -0.35 12.68
N GLU A 616 -13.29 -0.59 14.00
CA GLU A 616 -14.31 -0.09 14.90
C GLU A 616 -14.31 1.45 14.95
N GLN A 617 -13.14 2.09 14.99
CA GLN A 617 -13.00 3.54 14.92
C GLN A 617 -13.56 4.10 13.61
N GLY A 618 -13.26 3.47 12.46
CA GLY A 618 -13.84 3.85 11.17
C GLY A 618 -15.36 3.75 11.13
N ARG A 619 -15.92 2.65 11.64
CA ARG A 619 -17.38 2.49 11.79
C ARG A 619 -18.00 3.55 12.72
N ASN A 620 -17.34 3.86 13.84
CA ASN A 620 -17.83 4.87 14.78
C ASN A 620 -17.80 6.27 14.17
N PHE A 621 -16.83 6.55 13.29
CA PHE A 621 -16.82 7.79 12.51
C PHE A 621 -18.03 7.85 11.56
N GLY A 622 -18.33 6.79 10.83
CA GLY A 622 -19.55 6.71 10.01
C GLY A 622 -20.83 6.92 10.83
N ASN A 623 -20.94 6.28 11.99
CA ASN A 623 -22.06 6.49 12.91
C ASN A 623 -22.18 7.95 13.39
N LYS A 624 -21.06 8.63 13.63
CA LYS A 624 -21.04 10.04 14.05
C LYS A 624 -21.58 10.94 12.93
N ILE A 625 -21.15 10.71 11.68
CA ILE A 625 -21.63 11.46 10.50
C ILE A 625 -23.13 11.24 10.30
N TRP A 626 -23.58 9.99 10.37
CA TRP A 626 -24.98 9.61 10.24
C TRP A 626 -25.88 10.30 11.28
N ASN A 627 -25.47 10.25 12.55
CA ASN A 627 -26.22 10.85 13.65
C ASN A 627 -26.22 12.38 13.58
N ALA A 628 -25.14 13.01 13.15
CA ALA A 628 -25.07 14.45 12.94
C ALA A 628 -26.05 14.89 11.84
N TYR A 629 -26.13 14.15 10.73
CA TYR A 629 -27.11 14.44 9.67
C TYR A 629 -28.56 14.26 10.17
N ARG A 630 -28.85 13.16 10.86
CA ARG A 630 -30.20 12.94 11.46
C ARG A 630 -30.60 14.06 12.42
N LEU A 631 -29.67 14.60 13.19
CA LEU A 631 -29.94 15.73 14.07
C LEU A 631 -30.43 16.94 13.26
N VAL A 632 -29.72 17.28 12.17
CA VAL A 632 -30.08 18.43 11.32
C VAL A 632 -31.37 18.19 10.55
N GLN A 633 -31.57 16.99 10.00
CA GLN A 633 -32.80 16.60 9.30
C GLN A 633 -34.06 16.75 10.18
N GLY A 634 -33.91 16.58 11.50
CA GLY A 634 -35.00 16.74 12.46
C GLY A 634 -35.31 18.20 12.82
N TRP A 635 -34.57 19.19 12.36
CA TRP A 635 -34.85 20.60 12.68
C TRP A 635 -36.09 21.09 11.93
N GLN A 636 -36.92 21.85 12.66
CA GLN A 636 -38.06 22.59 12.09
C GLN A 636 -37.58 23.97 11.68
N VAL A 637 -38.11 24.53 10.61
CA VAL A 637 -37.77 25.89 10.13
C VAL A 637 -38.93 26.84 10.29
N ASP A 638 -38.64 28.03 10.75
CA ASP A 638 -39.53 29.18 10.69
C ASP A 638 -38.96 30.19 9.69
N GLU A 639 -39.64 30.35 8.59
CA GLU A 639 -39.24 31.25 7.48
C GLU A 639 -39.23 32.74 7.88
N GLN A 640 -39.91 33.09 8.97
CA GLN A 640 -39.98 34.46 9.46
C GLN A 640 -38.97 34.76 10.56
N LEU A 641 -38.28 33.72 11.05
CA LEU A 641 -37.28 33.88 12.10
C LEU A 641 -35.97 34.45 11.51
N ALA A 642 -35.59 35.64 12.03
CA ALA A 642 -34.30 36.21 11.65
C ALA A 642 -33.13 35.44 12.27
N GLN A 643 -32.06 35.24 11.52
CA GLN A 643 -30.83 34.66 12.06
C GLN A 643 -30.28 35.48 13.21
N CYS A 644 -30.11 34.85 14.37
CA CYS A 644 -29.51 35.51 15.51
C CYS A 644 -28.01 35.72 15.36
N GLU A 645 -27.46 36.69 16.04
CA GLU A 645 -26.03 37.07 15.98
C GLU A 645 -25.11 35.88 16.30
N GLY A 646 -25.42 35.06 17.28
CA GLY A 646 -24.66 33.86 17.63
C GLY A 646 -24.62 32.85 16.49
N ASN A 647 -25.77 32.55 15.84
CA ASN A 647 -25.81 31.64 14.71
C ASN A 647 -25.02 32.18 13.50
N ARG A 648 -25.15 33.49 13.19
CA ARG A 648 -24.41 34.14 12.12
C ARG A 648 -22.90 34.00 12.36
N LEU A 649 -22.43 34.29 13.55
CA LEU A 649 -21.03 34.20 13.92
C LEU A 649 -20.50 32.75 13.87
N ALA A 650 -21.31 31.78 14.31
CA ALA A 650 -20.95 30.36 14.21
C ALA A 650 -20.82 29.90 12.75
N VAL A 651 -21.70 30.35 11.85
CA VAL A 651 -21.64 30.06 10.40
C VAL A 651 -20.37 30.66 9.80
N GLU A 652 -20.08 31.92 10.08
CA GLU A 652 -18.87 32.60 9.59
C GLU A 652 -17.59 31.92 10.09
N TRP A 653 -17.56 31.54 11.35
CA TRP A 653 -16.44 30.80 11.93
C TRP A 653 -16.23 29.44 11.28
N PHE A 654 -17.33 28.68 11.09
CA PHE A 654 -17.17 27.34 10.49
C PHE A 654 -16.78 27.40 9.02
N ASP A 655 -17.26 28.39 8.24
CA ASP A 655 -16.81 28.60 6.85
C ASP A 655 -15.30 28.91 6.81
N ALA A 656 -14.81 29.75 7.72
CA ALA A 656 -13.39 30.09 7.78
C ALA A 656 -12.49 28.87 8.14
N ILE A 657 -12.89 28.05 9.14
CA ILE A 657 -12.10 26.86 9.50
C ILE A 657 -12.18 25.77 8.44
N LEU A 658 -13.32 25.63 7.76
CA LEU A 658 -13.50 24.72 6.64
C LEU A 658 -12.55 25.12 5.49
N ASP A 659 -12.56 26.37 5.04
CA ASP A 659 -11.69 26.84 3.96
C ASP A 659 -10.20 26.62 4.30
N ARG A 660 -9.77 26.99 5.52
CA ARG A 660 -8.39 26.74 5.98
C ARG A 660 -8.03 25.25 5.97
N THR A 661 -8.94 24.40 6.42
CA THR A 661 -8.69 22.96 6.46
C THR A 661 -8.62 22.37 5.06
N LEU A 662 -9.50 22.80 4.13
CA LEU A 662 -9.47 22.34 2.74
C LEU A 662 -8.16 22.73 2.06
N ALA A 663 -7.64 23.94 2.26
CA ALA A 663 -6.34 24.36 1.74
C ALA A 663 -5.20 23.45 2.26
N SER A 664 -5.23 23.09 3.54
CA SER A 664 -4.25 22.17 4.13
C SER A 664 -4.38 20.75 3.57
N VAL A 665 -5.60 20.26 3.37
CA VAL A 665 -5.89 18.94 2.76
C VAL A 665 -5.37 18.88 1.32
N GLU A 666 -5.53 19.93 0.54
CA GLU A 666 -4.97 20.03 -0.82
C GLU A 666 -3.43 19.94 -0.80
N ALA A 667 -2.78 20.63 0.12
CA ALA A 667 -1.33 20.56 0.30
C ALA A 667 -0.87 19.14 0.70
N ASP A 668 -1.65 18.46 1.55
CA ASP A 668 -1.37 17.06 1.93
C ASP A 668 -1.49 16.11 0.73
N PHE A 669 -2.52 16.23 -0.08
CA PHE A 669 -2.64 15.43 -1.31
C PHE A 669 -1.51 15.70 -2.31
N ALA A 670 -1.12 16.95 -2.51
CA ALA A 670 0.01 17.32 -3.37
C ALA A 670 1.34 16.71 -2.88
N ALA A 671 1.47 16.49 -1.58
CA ALA A 671 2.60 15.84 -0.94
C ALA A 671 2.43 14.32 -0.74
N TYR A 672 1.33 13.73 -1.21
CA TYR A 672 0.96 12.32 -0.99
C TYR A 672 0.82 11.94 0.50
N ARG A 673 0.42 12.86 1.36
CA ARG A 673 0.12 12.63 2.77
C ARG A 673 -1.36 12.31 2.98
N ILE A 674 -1.80 11.18 2.41
CA ILE A 674 -3.22 10.78 2.35
C ILE A 674 -3.79 10.50 3.75
N SER A 675 -2.99 9.91 4.63
CA SER A 675 -3.36 9.65 6.03
C SER A 675 -3.58 10.93 6.81
N GLU A 676 -2.71 11.92 6.63
CA GLU A 676 -2.80 13.24 7.26
C GLU A 676 -4.02 14.01 6.75
N ALA A 677 -4.28 13.96 5.45
CA ALA A 677 -5.48 14.56 4.85
C ALA A 677 -6.76 13.98 5.46
N LEU A 678 -6.86 12.65 5.57
CA LEU A 678 -8.00 12.00 6.24
C LEU A 678 -8.12 12.41 7.71
N MET A 679 -7.00 12.48 8.44
CA MET A 679 -7.00 12.86 9.86
C MET A 679 -7.47 14.31 10.06
N GLN A 680 -7.10 15.22 9.16
CA GLN A 680 -7.61 16.60 9.20
C GLN A 680 -9.12 16.64 8.97
N LEU A 681 -9.64 15.91 7.98
CA LEU A 681 -11.08 15.82 7.70
C LEU A 681 -11.84 15.13 8.85
N TYR A 682 -11.24 14.10 9.46
CA TYR A 682 -11.80 13.44 10.66
C TYR A 682 -11.97 14.43 11.80
N LYS A 683 -10.94 15.21 12.14
CA LYS A 683 -10.98 16.22 13.20
C LYS A 683 -11.93 17.36 12.85
N LEU A 684 -11.90 17.85 11.62
CA LEU A 684 -12.84 18.89 11.15
C LEU A 684 -14.28 18.45 11.36
N PHE A 685 -14.63 17.21 11.01
CA PHE A 685 -15.99 16.70 11.17
C PHE A 685 -16.32 16.39 12.63
N TRP A 686 -15.46 15.64 13.31
CA TRP A 686 -15.75 15.12 14.65
C TRP A 686 -15.71 16.23 15.70
N ASP A 687 -14.63 17.00 15.72
CA ASP A 687 -14.39 18.02 16.74
C ASP A 687 -15.08 19.35 16.38
N GLU A 688 -14.76 19.91 15.21
CA GLU A 688 -15.20 21.27 14.87
C GLU A 688 -16.65 21.31 14.43
N PHE A 689 -17.05 20.48 13.45
CA PHE A 689 -18.42 20.49 12.94
C PHE A 689 -19.40 19.92 13.95
N SER A 690 -19.21 18.66 14.36
CA SER A 690 -20.17 17.98 15.23
C SER A 690 -20.02 18.33 16.72
N GLY A 691 -18.77 18.58 17.18
CA GLY A 691 -18.51 18.92 18.59
C GLY A 691 -18.80 20.36 18.95
N TRP A 692 -18.57 21.28 18.02
CA TRP A 692 -18.74 22.72 18.27
C TRP A 692 -19.82 23.35 17.42
N TYR A 693 -19.69 23.36 16.09
CA TYR A 693 -20.61 24.09 15.22
C TYR A 693 -22.08 23.68 15.43
N LEU A 694 -22.37 22.38 15.34
CA LEU A 694 -23.76 21.92 15.52
C LEU A 694 -24.30 22.25 16.93
N GLU A 695 -23.49 22.20 17.97
CA GLU A 695 -23.89 22.59 19.31
C GLU A 695 -24.16 24.11 19.41
N MET A 696 -23.37 24.92 18.71
CA MET A 696 -23.56 26.37 18.65
C MET A 696 -24.89 26.76 17.99
N VAL A 697 -25.23 26.10 16.85
CA VAL A 697 -26.38 26.52 16.04
C VAL A 697 -27.64 25.70 16.28
N LYS A 698 -27.59 24.53 16.92
CA LYS A 698 -28.80 23.73 17.16
C LYS A 698 -29.90 24.53 17.89
N PRO A 699 -31.16 24.44 17.43
CA PRO A 699 -32.26 25.09 18.10
C PRO A 699 -32.48 24.50 19.51
N ALA A 700 -33.11 25.27 20.39
CA ALA A 700 -33.58 24.74 21.65
C ALA A 700 -34.62 23.62 21.39
N TYR A 701 -34.78 22.74 22.39
CA TYR A 701 -35.69 21.59 22.24
C TYR A 701 -37.12 22.05 21.85
N GLN A 702 -37.60 21.46 20.72
CA GLN A 702 -38.92 21.81 20.14
C GLN A 702 -39.06 23.25 19.61
N GLN A 703 -37.97 23.98 19.46
CA GLN A 703 -38.02 25.32 18.85
C GLN A 703 -37.54 25.21 17.39
N PRO A 704 -38.08 26.05 16.49
CA PRO A 704 -37.59 26.10 15.12
C PRO A 704 -36.24 26.82 15.02
N THR A 705 -35.51 26.55 13.91
CA THR A 705 -34.34 27.35 13.47
C THR A 705 -34.74 28.33 12.38
N ASP A 706 -33.91 29.32 12.14
CA ASP A 706 -34.03 30.22 11.00
C ASP A 706 -33.57 29.52 9.70
N ARG A 707 -34.08 29.96 8.55
CA ARG A 707 -33.78 29.41 7.22
C ARG A 707 -32.29 29.57 6.89
N ALA A 708 -31.69 30.72 7.16
CA ALA A 708 -30.30 31.00 6.80
C ALA A 708 -29.31 30.06 7.52
N THR A 709 -29.57 29.79 8.80
CA THR A 709 -28.75 28.83 9.58
C THR A 709 -28.90 27.40 9.07
N LEU A 710 -30.11 26.94 8.71
CA LEU A 710 -30.30 25.61 8.17
C LEU A 710 -29.62 25.46 6.80
N ASP A 711 -29.82 26.41 5.91
CA ASP A 711 -29.24 26.37 4.55
C ASP A 711 -27.70 26.39 4.60
N ALA A 712 -27.10 27.20 5.47
CA ALA A 712 -25.66 27.20 5.72
C ALA A 712 -25.18 25.82 6.24
N THR A 713 -25.91 25.24 7.20
CA THR A 713 -25.57 23.93 7.79
C THR A 713 -25.64 22.80 6.76
N LEU A 714 -26.67 22.77 5.91
CA LEU A 714 -26.79 21.80 4.82
C LEU A 714 -25.72 22.02 3.74
N GLY A 715 -25.37 23.29 3.47
CA GLY A 715 -24.26 23.63 2.59
C GLY A 715 -22.90 23.14 3.11
N PHE A 716 -22.67 23.21 4.42
CA PHE A 716 -21.49 22.61 5.05
C PHE A 716 -21.50 21.08 4.97
N PHE A 717 -22.66 20.45 5.19
CA PHE A 717 -22.77 19.01 4.99
C PHE A 717 -22.43 18.61 3.55
N ASP A 718 -22.95 19.30 2.54
CA ASP A 718 -22.64 19.02 1.13
C ASP A 718 -21.14 19.10 0.86
N LYS A 719 -20.46 20.16 1.32
CA LYS A 719 -19.01 20.31 1.18
C LYS A 719 -18.24 19.20 1.90
N LEU A 720 -18.61 18.88 3.14
CA LEU A 720 -17.95 17.84 3.95
C LEU A 720 -18.13 16.44 3.34
N LEU A 721 -19.33 16.11 2.83
CA LEU A 721 -19.58 14.84 2.18
C LEU A 721 -18.77 14.71 0.89
N ARG A 722 -18.61 15.78 0.11
CA ARG A 722 -17.78 15.78 -1.11
C ARG A 722 -16.31 15.46 -0.78
N VAL A 723 -15.72 16.10 0.23
CA VAL A 723 -14.31 15.88 0.56
C VAL A 723 -14.06 14.55 1.28
N LEU A 724 -15.08 13.99 1.94
CA LEU A 724 -15.02 12.67 2.58
C LEU A 724 -15.31 11.52 1.59
N HIS A 725 -15.96 11.78 0.45
CA HIS A 725 -16.38 10.76 -0.50
C HIS A 725 -15.25 9.84 -0.99
N PRO A 726 -14.05 10.33 -1.32
CA PRO A 726 -12.95 9.45 -1.71
C PRO A 726 -12.59 8.42 -0.64
N PHE A 727 -12.79 8.73 0.63
CA PHE A 727 -12.46 7.88 1.78
C PHE A 727 -13.61 6.96 2.20
N MET A 728 -14.85 7.48 2.17
CA MET A 728 -16.07 6.83 2.66
C MET A 728 -17.19 6.91 1.61
N PRO A 729 -17.03 6.23 0.45
CA PRO A 729 -17.90 6.47 -0.70
C PRO A 729 -19.38 6.12 -0.47
N PHE A 730 -19.66 5.07 0.29
CA PHE A 730 -21.02 4.57 0.44
C PHE A 730 -21.88 5.43 1.37
N LEU A 731 -21.36 5.74 2.55
CA LEU A 731 -22.04 6.60 3.52
C LEU A 731 -22.30 7.98 2.94
N THR A 732 -21.29 8.55 2.30
CA THR A 732 -21.38 9.91 1.79
C THR A 732 -22.35 10.01 0.61
N GLU A 733 -22.38 9.02 -0.28
CA GLU A 733 -23.37 8.95 -1.36
C GLU A 733 -24.80 8.88 -0.79
N GLU A 734 -25.06 7.97 0.17
CA GLU A 734 -26.38 7.82 0.79
C GLU A 734 -26.87 9.15 1.41
N LEU A 735 -26.00 9.81 2.18
CA LEU A 735 -26.40 11.09 2.83
C LEU A 735 -26.54 12.22 1.81
N TRP A 736 -25.68 12.28 0.80
CA TRP A 736 -25.75 13.33 -0.21
C TRP A 736 -27.02 13.26 -1.06
N GLN A 737 -27.49 12.05 -1.37
CA GLN A 737 -28.74 11.81 -2.06
C GLN A 737 -29.96 12.24 -1.20
N ASN A 738 -29.81 12.28 0.12
CA ASN A 738 -30.88 12.67 1.04
C ASN A 738 -30.87 14.17 1.41
N ILE A 739 -29.76 14.91 1.15
CA ILE A 739 -29.69 16.37 1.46
C ILE A 739 -30.65 17.16 0.57
N ALA A 740 -30.78 16.79 -0.69
CA ALA A 740 -31.65 17.45 -1.67
C ALA A 740 -32.15 16.43 -2.69
N PRO A 741 -33.30 16.69 -3.33
CA PRO A 741 -33.79 15.86 -4.44
C PRO A 741 -32.76 15.78 -5.56
N ARG A 742 -32.47 14.56 -6.03
CA ARG A 742 -31.52 14.27 -7.10
C ARG A 742 -32.23 13.60 -8.26
N LYS A 743 -31.75 13.85 -9.46
CA LYS A 743 -32.20 13.14 -10.66
C LYS A 743 -31.52 11.78 -10.75
N ASP A 744 -32.16 10.85 -11.41
CA ASP A 744 -31.52 9.59 -11.79
C ASP A 744 -30.29 9.87 -12.65
N GLY A 745 -29.17 9.20 -12.36
CA GLY A 745 -27.86 9.48 -12.97
C GLY A 745 -27.03 10.57 -12.28
N GLU A 746 -27.52 11.23 -11.23
CA GLU A 746 -26.72 12.11 -10.40
C GLU A 746 -26.06 11.34 -9.25
N SER A 747 -24.74 11.46 -9.10
CA SER A 747 -23.94 10.84 -8.06
C SER A 747 -22.94 11.84 -7.47
N LEU A 748 -22.73 11.72 -6.18
CA LEU A 748 -21.69 12.49 -5.44
C LEU A 748 -20.33 12.31 -6.09
N MET A 749 -20.00 11.09 -6.51
CA MET A 749 -18.73 10.75 -7.17
C MET A 749 -18.48 11.58 -8.44
N MET A 750 -19.53 12.00 -9.15
CA MET A 750 -19.45 12.81 -10.37
C MET A 750 -19.54 14.31 -10.09
N SER A 751 -19.74 14.70 -8.84
CA SER A 751 -19.77 16.11 -8.43
C SER A 751 -18.37 16.70 -8.30
N ARG A 752 -18.25 18.03 -8.35
CA ARG A 752 -16.96 18.71 -8.15
C ARG A 752 -16.61 18.81 -6.67
N LEU A 753 -15.31 18.68 -6.35
CA LEU A 753 -14.80 19.05 -5.03
C LEU A 753 -15.10 20.53 -4.74
N PRO A 754 -15.28 20.92 -3.47
CA PRO A 754 -15.38 22.33 -3.10
C PRO A 754 -14.16 23.11 -3.60
N GLU A 755 -14.39 24.29 -4.12
CA GLU A 755 -13.30 25.18 -4.51
C GLU A 755 -12.55 25.67 -3.27
N VAL A 756 -11.23 25.54 -3.30
CA VAL A 756 -10.35 26.13 -2.28
C VAL A 756 -10.15 27.58 -2.65
N LYS A 757 -10.55 28.49 -1.75
CA LYS A 757 -10.31 29.91 -1.95
C LYS A 757 -8.79 30.15 -1.87
N CYS A 758 -8.14 30.38 -3.02
CA CYS A 758 -6.72 30.70 -3.06
C CYS A 758 -6.42 32.03 -2.38
N GLU A 759 -5.48 32.05 -1.46
CA GLU A 759 -4.96 33.23 -0.75
C GLU A 759 -4.15 34.19 -1.69
N CYS A 760 -4.02 33.90 -2.99
CA CYS A 760 -3.09 34.55 -3.93
C CYS A 760 -3.75 35.62 -4.83
N GLY A 761 -4.66 36.48 -4.31
CA GLY A 761 -5.24 37.59 -5.05
C GLY A 761 -4.85 38.95 -4.47
N GLU A 762 -4.48 39.94 -5.35
CA GLU A 762 -4.34 41.35 -4.96
C GLU A 762 -5.65 41.83 -4.31
N GLY A 763 -5.68 42.00 -2.98
CA GLY A 763 -6.86 42.39 -2.18
C GLY A 763 -7.19 41.46 -1.00
N SER A 764 -6.43 40.37 -0.77
CA SER A 764 -6.67 39.38 0.28
C SER A 764 -6.39 39.89 1.71
N GLY A 765 -5.48 40.82 1.90
CA GLY A 765 -4.97 41.22 3.23
C GLY A 765 -6.00 41.72 4.23
N SER A 766 -7.17 42.20 3.80
CA SER A 766 -8.24 42.65 4.70
C SER A 766 -9.21 41.52 5.11
N ARG A 767 -9.43 40.52 4.21
CA ARG A 767 -10.27 39.35 4.52
C ARG A 767 -9.54 38.33 5.38
N ASP A 768 -8.22 38.14 5.17
CA ASP A 768 -7.40 37.24 5.95
C ASP A 768 -7.31 37.68 7.43
N ALA A 769 -7.11 38.97 7.67
CA ALA A 769 -7.10 39.49 9.04
C ALA A 769 -8.45 39.31 9.77
N GLY A 770 -9.57 39.41 9.06
CA GLY A 770 -10.90 39.14 9.60
C GLY A 770 -11.12 37.68 9.96
N ALA A 771 -10.71 36.75 9.07
CA ALA A 771 -10.81 35.31 9.27
C ALA A 771 -9.89 34.83 10.41
N GLU A 772 -8.66 35.34 10.50
CA GLU A 772 -7.73 35.01 11.59
C GLU A 772 -8.28 35.49 12.95
N GLY A 773 -8.83 36.72 13.01
CA GLY A 773 -9.47 37.21 14.23
C GLY A 773 -10.68 36.38 14.65
N LEU A 774 -11.48 35.93 13.69
CA LEU A 774 -12.64 35.06 13.93
C LEU A 774 -12.21 33.68 14.49
N LEU A 775 -11.19 33.07 13.88
CA LEU A 775 -10.64 31.78 14.31
C LEU A 775 -10.01 31.89 15.71
N ALA A 776 -9.23 32.95 15.97
CA ALA A 776 -8.64 33.21 17.28
C ALA A 776 -9.71 33.42 18.37
N GLY A 777 -10.76 34.21 18.06
CA GLY A 777 -11.87 34.44 18.97
C GLY A 777 -12.65 33.16 19.32
N ALA A 778 -12.82 32.26 18.34
CA ALA A 778 -13.48 30.98 18.58
C ALA A 778 -12.64 30.05 19.47
N GLU A 779 -11.30 30.05 19.36
CA GLU A 779 -10.44 29.28 20.26
C GLU A 779 -10.54 29.81 21.70
N LEU A 780 -10.58 31.14 21.87
CA LEU A 780 -10.80 31.75 23.21
C LEU A 780 -12.18 31.41 23.78
N LEU A 781 -13.23 31.39 22.94
CA LEU A 781 -14.55 30.88 23.31
C LEU A 781 -14.49 29.42 23.80
N LYS A 782 -13.84 28.54 23.08
CA LYS A 782 -13.72 27.12 23.45
C LYS A 782 -12.99 26.92 24.77
N GLU A 783 -11.93 27.71 25.02
CA GLU A 783 -11.22 27.71 26.31
C GLU A 783 -12.09 28.22 27.43
N ALA A 784 -12.85 29.33 27.24
CA ALA A 784 -13.75 29.87 28.23
C ALA A 784 -14.89 28.90 28.57
N VAL A 785 -15.52 28.26 27.56
CA VAL A 785 -16.54 27.20 27.79
C VAL A 785 -15.96 26.05 28.60
N SER A 786 -14.73 25.64 28.29
CA SER A 786 -14.03 24.57 29.02
C SER A 786 -13.77 24.96 30.48
N GLY A 787 -13.37 26.21 30.73
CA GLY A 787 -13.17 26.74 32.06
C GLY A 787 -14.46 26.68 32.90
N VAL A 788 -15.60 27.13 32.37
CA VAL A 788 -16.90 27.03 33.06
C VAL A 788 -17.29 25.55 33.29
N ARG A 789 -17.09 24.66 32.35
CA ARG A 789 -17.36 23.21 32.51
C ARG A 789 -16.50 22.58 33.59
N ASN A 790 -15.24 23.00 33.74
CA ASN A 790 -14.36 22.55 34.80
C ASN A 790 -14.86 23.02 36.16
N ILE A 791 -15.23 24.29 36.30
CA ILE A 791 -15.85 24.82 37.54
C ILE A 791 -17.10 24.03 37.92
N ARG A 792 -17.97 23.71 36.93
CA ARG A 792 -19.15 22.87 37.21
C ARG A 792 -18.76 21.50 37.77
N LYS A 793 -17.74 20.86 37.20
CA LYS A 793 -17.25 19.56 37.66
C LYS A 793 -16.65 19.66 39.08
N GLU A 794 -15.79 20.61 39.30
CA GLU A 794 -15.08 20.81 40.59
C GLU A 794 -16.03 21.07 41.73
N HIS A 795 -17.07 21.91 41.50
CA HIS A 795 -18.07 22.26 42.50
C HIS A 795 -19.35 21.40 42.43
N ASN A 796 -19.35 20.28 41.66
CA ASN A 796 -20.50 19.38 41.50
C ASN A 796 -21.80 20.11 41.07
N LEU A 797 -21.71 21.14 40.23
CA LEU A 797 -22.84 21.92 39.76
C LEU A 797 -23.56 21.21 38.61
N PRO A 798 -24.88 21.03 38.65
CA PRO A 798 -25.64 20.39 37.59
C PRO A 798 -25.51 21.17 36.26
N ASN A 799 -25.37 20.45 35.14
CA ASN A 799 -25.31 21.06 33.81
C ASN A 799 -26.59 21.86 33.45
N LYS A 800 -27.73 21.56 34.09
CA LYS A 800 -29.01 22.25 33.89
C LYS A 800 -29.14 23.57 34.65
N GLU A 801 -28.32 23.81 35.65
CA GLU A 801 -28.29 25.05 36.42
C GLU A 801 -27.67 26.15 35.56
N ALA A 802 -28.40 27.24 35.31
CA ALA A 802 -27.86 28.40 34.61
C ALA A 802 -26.97 29.20 35.59
N LEU A 803 -25.71 29.42 35.23
CA LEU A 803 -24.74 30.18 36.01
C LEU A 803 -24.61 31.58 35.45
N GLU A 804 -24.22 32.53 36.28
CA GLU A 804 -23.75 33.84 35.83
C GLU A 804 -22.23 33.78 35.64
N LEU A 805 -21.72 34.40 34.57
CA LEU A 805 -20.29 34.55 34.32
C LEU A 805 -19.93 36.04 34.32
N CYS A 806 -19.01 36.43 35.17
CA CYS A 806 -18.44 37.77 35.19
C CYS A 806 -17.06 37.76 34.58
N VAL A 807 -16.69 38.75 33.78
CA VAL A 807 -15.42 38.84 33.08
C VAL A 807 -14.77 40.21 33.31
N ILE A 808 -13.48 40.22 33.66
CA ILE A 808 -12.64 41.41 33.53
C ILE A 808 -12.11 41.39 32.10
N ALA A 809 -12.79 42.11 31.22
CA ALA A 809 -12.50 42.15 29.79
C ALA A 809 -11.18 42.88 29.50
N ASP A 810 -10.36 42.31 28.71
CA ASP A 810 -9.14 42.88 28.16
C ASP A 810 -9.11 42.72 26.63
N GLU A 811 -7.98 42.92 25.98
CA GLU A 811 -7.81 42.78 24.54
C GLU A 811 -8.00 41.36 23.98
N ASN A 812 -7.87 40.33 24.85
CA ASN A 812 -8.08 38.94 24.51
C ASN A 812 -9.54 38.46 24.78
N TYR A 813 -10.42 39.31 25.31
CA TYR A 813 -11.82 38.93 25.51
C TYR A 813 -12.58 38.89 24.19
N PRO A 814 -13.11 37.72 23.75
CA PRO A 814 -13.83 37.61 22.50
C PRO A 814 -15.27 38.10 22.62
N ALA A 815 -15.47 39.42 22.80
CA ALA A 815 -16.77 40.03 23.11
C ALA A 815 -17.88 39.68 22.11
N ALA A 816 -17.55 39.56 20.81
CA ALA A 816 -18.49 39.16 19.78
C ALA A 816 -19.04 37.73 19.99
N PHE A 817 -18.32 36.87 20.69
CA PHE A 817 -18.72 35.48 20.99
C PHE A 817 -19.51 35.33 22.30
N ALA A 818 -19.81 36.44 23.04
CA ALA A 818 -20.55 36.39 24.29
C ALA A 818 -21.89 35.62 24.17
N PRO A 819 -22.73 35.82 23.11
CA PRO A 819 -23.97 35.05 22.96
C PRO A 819 -23.76 33.54 22.83
N LEU A 820 -22.67 33.13 22.17
CA LEU A 820 -22.29 31.72 22.03
C LEU A 820 -21.73 31.15 23.33
N LEU A 821 -20.99 31.94 24.09
CA LEU A 821 -20.50 31.58 25.43
C LEU A 821 -21.68 31.34 26.40
N GLU A 822 -22.68 32.20 26.36
CA GLU A 822 -23.92 32.04 27.16
C GLU A 822 -24.60 30.70 26.82
N LYS A 823 -24.81 30.43 25.54
CA LYS A 823 -25.45 29.20 25.03
C LYS A 823 -24.65 27.95 25.39
N MET A 824 -23.35 27.93 25.06
CA MET A 824 -22.49 26.74 25.12
C MET A 824 -22.12 26.35 26.57
N ALA A 825 -22.03 27.31 27.45
CA ALA A 825 -21.74 27.09 28.86
C ALA A 825 -23.01 27.07 29.78
N ASN A 826 -24.20 27.22 29.18
CA ASN A 826 -25.48 27.34 29.89
C ASN A 826 -25.44 28.45 30.98
N LEU A 827 -25.21 29.67 30.50
CA LEU A 827 -25.14 30.83 31.37
C LEU A 827 -26.45 31.64 31.31
N SER A 828 -26.83 32.24 32.42
CA SER A 828 -27.94 33.20 32.49
C SER A 828 -27.56 34.57 31.94
N ALA A 829 -26.30 34.96 32.07
CA ALA A 829 -25.72 36.18 31.53
C ALA A 829 -24.20 36.13 31.58
N VAL A 830 -23.55 36.88 30.66
CA VAL A 830 -22.13 37.24 30.74
C VAL A 830 -22.05 38.75 31.03
N ARG A 831 -21.40 39.12 32.14
CA ARG A 831 -21.28 40.53 32.56
C ARG A 831 -19.82 40.96 32.63
N THR A 832 -19.53 42.14 32.09
CA THR A 832 -18.22 42.76 32.28
C THR A 832 -18.18 43.46 33.65
N VAL A 833 -17.13 43.20 34.39
CA VAL A 833 -16.88 43.78 35.72
C VAL A 833 -15.52 44.47 35.74
N GLY A 834 -15.36 45.49 36.56
CA GLY A 834 -14.11 46.25 36.66
C GLY A 834 -13.12 45.70 37.69
N GLU A 835 -13.63 44.89 38.65
CA GLU A 835 -12.87 44.41 39.80
C GLU A 835 -13.18 42.92 40.04
N LYS A 836 -12.26 42.23 40.73
CA LYS A 836 -12.42 40.84 41.15
C LYS A 836 -13.61 40.65 42.09
N LEU A 837 -14.35 39.57 41.88
CA LEU A 837 -15.53 39.29 42.73
C LEU A 837 -15.11 38.37 43.89
N PRO A 838 -15.44 38.77 45.15
CA PRO A 838 -15.33 37.85 46.27
C PRO A 838 -16.38 36.73 46.13
N ASP A 839 -16.14 35.58 46.71
CA ASP A 839 -17.03 34.40 46.68
C ASP A 839 -17.35 33.89 45.25
N ALA A 840 -16.39 33.97 44.35
CA ALA A 840 -16.51 33.50 42.99
C ALA A 840 -15.38 32.49 42.62
N ALA A 841 -15.74 31.39 41.98
CA ALA A 841 -14.76 30.52 41.36
C ALA A 841 -14.23 31.21 40.09
N ALA A 842 -12.92 31.24 39.91
CA ALA A 842 -12.29 31.97 38.82
C ALA A 842 -11.40 31.08 37.97
N PHE A 843 -11.28 31.41 36.67
CA PHE A 843 -10.30 30.83 35.74
C PHE A 843 -9.79 31.94 34.82
N VAL A 844 -8.70 31.64 34.13
CA VAL A 844 -8.06 32.59 33.22
C VAL A 844 -7.91 31.94 31.85
N VAL A 845 -8.24 32.70 30.80
CA VAL A 845 -7.96 32.33 29.41
C VAL A 845 -7.04 33.41 28.84
N LYS A 846 -5.82 33.05 28.50
CA LYS A 846 -4.74 34.03 28.22
C LYS A 846 -4.56 34.98 29.39
N THR A 847 -4.92 36.23 29.21
CA THR A 847 -4.88 37.30 30.24
C THR A 847 -6.28 37.65 30.81
N THR A 848 -7.34 37.24 30.09
CA THR A 848 -8.72 37.52 30.49
C THR A 848 -9.13 36.70 31.70
N GLN A 849 -9.65 37.35 32.74
CA GLN A 849 -10.08 36.72 33.99
C GLN A 849 -11.61 36.56 34.01
N TYR A 850 -12.04 35.34 34.32
CA TYR A 850 -13.45 34.94 34.39
C TYR A 850 -13.80 34.51 35.80
N PHE A 851 -15.00 34.89 36.27
CA PHE A 851 -15.50 34.62 37.60
C PHE A 851 -16.91 34.03 37.54
N VAL A 852 -17.13 32.93 38.20
CA VAL A 852 -18.46 32.35 38.41
C VAL A 852 -18.86 32.57 39.84
N PRO A 853 -19.82 33.47 40.13
CA PRO A 853 -20.28 33.73 41.52
C PRO A 853 -20.92 32.47 42.12
N LEU A 854 -20.43 32.05 43.29
CA LEU A 854 -20.88 30.84 43.98
C LEU A 854 -21.08 31.16 45.47
N PRO A 855 -22.02 32.04 45.82
CA PRO A 855 -22.19 32.50 47.21
C PRO A 855 -22.47 31.33 48.17
N GLY A 856 -21.60 31.18 49.17
CA GLY A 856 -21.70 30.14 50.18
C GLY A 856 -21.33 28.71 49.76
N LYS A 857 -20.77 28.54 48.56
CA LYS A 857 -20.34 27.23 48.03
C LYS A 857 -18.80 27.07 47.94
N ILE A 858 -18.04 28.13 48.30
CA ILE A 858 -16.57 28.08 48.24
C ILE A 858 -16.01 27.88 49.65
N ASP A 859 -15.38 26.75 49.90
CA ASP A 859 -14.61 26.50 51.11
C ASP A 859 -13.13 26.77 50.82
N ALA A 860 -12.60 27.86 51.38
CA ALA A 860 -11.22 28.25 51.21
C ALA A 860 -10.21 27.15 51.65
N ALA A 861 -10.61 26.34 52.66
CA ALA A 861 -9.77 25.23 53.12
C ALA A 861 -9.67 24.05 52.16
N GLU A 862 -10.69 23.83 51.30
CA GLU A 862 -10.64 22.79 50.23
C GLU A 862 -10.04 23.33 48.94
N GLU A 863 -10.17 24.63 48.67
CA GLU A 863 -9.72 25.21 47.38
C GLU A 863 -8.24 25.56 47.38
N LEU A 864 -7.70 26.03 48.48
CA LEU A 864 -6.30 26.43 48.60
C LEU A 864 -5.30 25.30 48.22
N PRO A 865 -5.45 24.05 48.68
CA PRO A 865 -4.57 22.95 48.28
C PRO A 865 -4.64 22.60 46.77
N LYS A 866 -5.80 22.77 46.14
CA LYS A 866 -5.98 22.50 44.70
C LYS A 866 -5.25 23.55 43.87
N LEU A 867 -5.39 24.83 44.23
CA LEU A 867 -4.72 25.92 43.55
C LEU A 867 -3.19 25.86 43.73
N GLU A 868 -2.72 25.46 44.91
CA GLU A 868 -1.30 25.28 45.19
C GLU A 868 -0.71 24.12 44.34
N ALA A 869 -1.46 23.01 44.19
CA ALA A 869 -1.08 21.90 43.34
C ALA A 869 -1.06 22.27 41.83
N GLU A 870 -2.04 23.06 41.37
CA GLU A 870 -2.07 23.57 40.00
C GLU A 870 -0.92 24.55 39.73
N LEU A 871 -0.59 25.40 40.68
CA LEU A 871 0.55 26.32 40.62
C LEU A 871 1.86 25.53 40.46
N GLU A 872 2.06 24.53 41.31
CA GLU A 872 3.26 23.65 41.22
C GLU A 872 3.38 22.94 39.86
N TYR A 873 2.26 22.44 39.35
CA TYR A 873 2.20 21.82 38.00
C TYR A 873 2.60 22.81 36.90
N LEU A 874 2.02 24.02 36.88
CA LEU A 874 2.31 25.04 35.89
C LEU A 874 3.73 25.60 35.98
N GLU A 875 4.26 25.73 37.18
CA GLU A 875 5.68 26.09 37.38
C GLU A 875 6.61 25.02 36.85
N GLY A 876 6.31 23.74 37.05
CA GLY A 876 7.03 22.61 36.47
C GLY A 876 6.94 22.59 34.94
N PHE A 877 5.75 22.84 34.39
CA PHE A 877 5.53 22.98 32.97
C PHE A 877 6.34 24.12 32.36
N LEU A 878 6.27 25.32 32.95
CA LEU A 878 7.03 26.51 32.54
C LEU A 878 8.53 26.25 32.55
N ALA A 879 9.05 25.58 33.59
CA ALA A 879 10.45 25.18 33.66
C ALA A 879 10.86 24.25 32.51
N SER A 880 9.99 23.33 32.12
CA SER A 880 10.21 22.42 30.98
C SER A 880 10.23 23.19 29.64
N VAL A 881 9.30 24.13 29.43
CA VAL A 881 9.24 24.97 28.22
C VAL A 881 10.48 25.87 28.16
N ASN A 882 10.86 26.50 29.25
CA ASN A 882 12.05 27.37 29.36
C ASN A 882 13.34 26.58 29.07
N LYS A 883 13.43 25.32 29.52
CA LYS A 883 14.55 24.44 29.22
C LYS A 883 14.66 24.13 27.73
N LYS A 884 13.53 23.98 27.02
CA LYS A 884 13.52 23.79 25.56
C LYS A 884 13.93 25.08 24.84
N LEU A 885 13.40 26.23 25.23
CA LEU A 885 13.69 27.52 24.62
C LEU A 885 15.10 28.02 24.92
N SER A 886 15.73 27.58 26.00
CA SER A 886 17.16 27.88 26.33
C SER A 886 18.14 26.97 25.58
N ASN A 887 17.67 25.92 24.91
CA ASN A 887 18.51 25.08 24.07
C ASN A 887 18.73 25.74 22.70
N GLU A 888 19.91 26.35 22.52
CA GLU A 888 20.27 27.06 21.28
C GLU A 888 20.15 26.15 20.02
N ARG A 889 20.49 24.86 20.14
CA ARG A 889 20.38 23.91 19.02
C ARG A 889 18.92 23.71 18.61
N PHE A 890 18.02 23.63 19.58
CA PHE A 890 16.58 23.52 19.30
C PHE A 890 16.08 24.80 18.62
N VAL A 891 16.39 25.98 19.15
CA VAL A 891 15.91 27.26 18.61
C VAL A 891 16.45 27.54 17.18
N GLN A 892 17.69 27.11 16.90
CA GLN A 892 18.30 27.29 15.57
C GLN A 892 17.91 26.23 14.54
N SER A 893 17.58 24.99 14.97
CA SER A 893 17.30 23.89 14.03
C SER A 893 15.81 23.54 13.85
N ALA A 894 14.97 23.94 14.79
CA ALA A 894 13.52 23.70 14.68
C ALA A 894 12.85 24.70 13.73
N PRO A 895 11.80 24.30 13.01
CA PRO A 895 10.99 25.23 12.20
C PRO A 895 10.51 26.43 13.03
N GLU A 896 10.53 27.62 12.43
CA GLU A 896 10.16 28.87 13.10
C GLU A 896 8.76 28.79 13.78
N LYS A 897 7.79 28.12 13.13
CA LYS A 897 6.46 27.88 13.68
C LYS A 897 6.47 27.06 14.97
N VAL A 898 7.41 26.12 15.13
CA VAL A 898 7.52 25.30 16.34
C VAL A 898 8.11 26.12 17.49
N VAL A 899 9.09 26.96 17.19
CA VAL A 899 9.68 27.86 18.20
C VAL A 899 8.66 28.92 18.65
N ALA A 900 7.89 29.48 17.72
CA ALA A 900 6.82 30.43 18.02
C ALA A 900 5.73 29.80 18.92
N ASN A 901 5.36 28.53 18.68
CA ASN A 901 4.41 27.79 19.50
C ASN A 901 4.93 27.54 20.93
N GLU A 902 6.21 27.21 21.10
CA GLU A 902 6.79 27.05 22.44
C GLU A 902 6.88 28.40 23.19
N ARG A 903 7.13 29.53 22.52
CA ARG A 903 7.08 30.87 23.12
C ARG A 903 5.65 31.26 23.52
N ALA A 904 4.65 30.91 22.72
CA ALA A 904 3.24 31.11 23.07
C ALA A 904 2.85 30.32 24.33
N LYS A 905 3.30 29.06 24.45
CA LYS A 905 3.11 28.24 25.66
C LYS A 905 3.79 28.84 26.89
N GLN A 906 4.97 29.44 26.73
CA GLN A 906 5.67 30.14 27.81
C GLN A 906 4.83 31.32 28.33
N ALA A 907 4.39 32.19 27.43
CA ALA A 907 3.60 33.37 27.79
C ALA A 907 2.27 33.00 28.45
N ASP A 908 1.58 31.94 27.94
CA ASP A 908 0.33 31.47 28.56
C ASP A 908 0.54 30.90 29.96
N ALA A 909 1.60 30.11 30.17
CA ALA A 909 1.93 29.56 31.47
C ALA A 909 2.32 30.66 32.47
N GLU A 910 3.08 31.66 32.06
CA GLU A 910 3.45 32.83 32.93
C GLU A 910 2.22 33.62 33.35
N ALA A 911 1.27 33.86 32.45
CA ALA A 911 0.02 34.55 32.74
C ALA A 911 -0.84 33.77 33.75
N LYS A 912 -0.99 32.46 33.57
CA LYS A 912 -1.75 31.57 34.47
C LYS A 912 -1.11 31.46 35.84
N ILE A 913 0.21 31.37 35.96
CA ILE A 913 0.95 31.36 37.22
C ILE A 913 0.75 32.67 37.99
N ALA A 914 0.83 33.80 37.30
CA ALA A 914 0.60 35.10 37.92
C ALA A 914 -0.82 35.22 38.53
N ALA A 915 -1.86 34.81 37.77
CA ALA A 915 -3.24 34.82 38.23
C ALA A 915 -3.49 33.86 39.41
N LEU A 916 -2.90 32.64 39.36
CA LEU A 916 -3.00 31.67 40.45
C LEU A 916 -2.33 32.17 41.74
N ARG A 917 -1.16 32.75 41.65
CA ARG A 917 -0.46 33.34 42.82
C ARG A 917 -1.29 34.43 43.47
N GLU A 918 -1.90 35.33 42.69
CA GLU A 918 -2.80 36.35 43.20
C GLU A 918 -4.04 35.75 43.90
N ARG A 919 -4.63 34.69 43.32
CA ARG A 919 -5.80 34.03 43.88
C ARG A 919 -5.47 33.32 45.19
N ILE A 920 -4.34 32.61 45.24
CA ILE A 920 -3.85 31.99 46.49
C ILE A 920 -3.61 33.04 47.58
N ALA A 921 -3.06 34.20 47.23
CA ALA A 921 -2.86 35.29 48.15
C ALA A 921 -4.17 35.91 48.67
N ALA A 922 -5.23 35.91 47.85
CA ALA A 922 -6.54 36.41 48.23
C ALA A 922 -7.34 35.42 49.11
N LEU A 923 -7.03 34.13 49.07
CA LEU A 923 -7.66 33.08 49.90
C LEU A 923 -6.88 32.78 51.18
N LYS A 924 -5.63 33.18 51.30
CA LYS A 924 -4.81 33.18 52.53
C LYS A 924 -5.08 34.40 53.34
#